data_99da7ee815c413a777ec222e4f44e941
#
_entry.id   99da7ee815c413a777ec222e4f44e941
#
_cell.length_a   1.000
_cell.length_b   1.000
_cell.length_c   1.000
_cell.angle_alpha   90.00
_cell.angle_beta   90.00
_cell.angle_gamma   90.00
#
_symmetry.space_group_name_H-M   'P 1'
#
loop_
_entity.id
_entity.type
_entity.pdbx_description
1 polymer ?
#
loop_
_entity_poly.entity_id
_entity_poly.type
_entity_poly.pdbx_seq_one_letter_code
_entity_poly.pdbx_strand_id
1 'polypeptide(L)'
;MSITVGKSVARVDAFDKVTGRTKYYEDRMPAGALYIRIKHAEIAHGFVKSVDTAAAEAIDGVVKVLTCFDVPDIPFPTAGHPWSMDPGHQDVADRHLLNRHVRYYGDDVAVVIAENEVAAMQGVRALKVEYEELPFVLDVQKAMEPNAPQIHENYPGNILKHTDIRKGDYAAAIQEPGLIKVEGWYETPTVQHCHIENHGCYAYEENGRVVVVSSTQIPHIIRRIVGQALGRPWADVEIIKPYIGGGFGNKQDALYEPLCAWCSTQVNGRCVRIDCSREETFVSNRVRHAIRFHIVSWLRKDGQLAARKVECFSNQGAYASHGHSICAKALGSFAQIYPCDHMECDGWTVFTNRPAAGAMRGYGMPQASFADEANIDECAAAVGMDPLEYRMKFIMPKDYHDAFSGNTNYFDSFRACLEKGRDAMDYDRRKAEFAKDTGSVRRGIGAASFWYNTGVYPISLETASNRMQLNLDGTVTMQCGETEIGQGADTAYAQMTAKAVGLKSYKDVHVVSCQDTDITPTGLGAYASRQTYMEGFAIDQTGRLLRQKILAYAAEMLGCSAEELDIVEGNVVRKESGAVEMDLSHLAMTAQYNPVHSEHITAESTATIRSNAYSFGCTFAEVEVDIPMCKVTLKRIINVHDCGSLINPALAEAQVHGGMSMGIGYGLSEQLLFDEKTGKPLNNNLLDYKLSTVMDHPDLEALFVENPEPTSPFGTKALGEPPACSPAPAIRSAIYNATGVSIDTTPITPHVLYRAFKEAGLIHDEKEGD
;
A
#
# COMPACT_ATOMS: atom_id res chain seq x y z
N MET A 1 5.20 9.15 -34.73
CA MET A 1 5.00 8.29 -33.54
C MET A 1 4.74 9.19 -32.35
N SER A 2 3.58 9.08 -31.74
CA SER A 2 3.21 9.86 -30.55
C SER A 2 4.29 9.72 -29.45
N ILE A 3 4.76 10.86 -28.93
CA ILE A 3 5.83 10.93 -27.90
C ILE A 3 5.28 10.62 -26.50
N THR A 4 4.07 10.08 -26.38
CA THR A 4 3.36 10.05 -25.11
C THR A 4 3.63 8.78 -24.27
N VAL A 5 3.06 7.64 -24.63
CA VAL A 5 3.19 6.39 -23.86
C VAL A 5 4.46 5.65 -24.24
N GLY A 6 5.15 5.04 -23.27
CA GLY A 6 6.39 4.30 -23.46
C GLY A 6 7.66 5.17 -23.48
N LYS A 7 7.53 6.45 -23.14
CA LYS A 7 8.68 7.40 -23.08
C LYS A 7 8.86 7.93 -21.67
N SER A 8 10.11 8.04 -21.27
CA SER A 8 10.50 8.78 -20.08
C SER A 8 10.33 10.26 -20.33
N VAL A 9 9.30 10.85 -19.75
CA VAL A 9 9.05 12.29 -19.79
C VAL A 9 9.14 12.87 -18.38
N ALA A 10 9.43 14.17 -18.28
CA ALA A 10 9.45 14.86 -17.00
C ALA A 10 8.07 14.86 -16.35
N ARG A 11 8.01 14.73 -15.02
CA ARG A 11 6.76 14.83 -14.26
C ARG A 11 6.10 16.20 -14.49
N VAL A 12 4.78 16.21 -14.62
CA VAL A 12 3.99 17.45 -14.78
C VAL A 12 4.09 18.35 -13.55
N ASP A 13 4.32 17.78 -12.37
CA ASP A 13 4.41 18.45 -11.07
C ASP A 13 5.86 18.69 -10.57
N ALA A 14 6.87 18.24 -11.32
CA ALA A 14 8.27 18.27 -10.87
C ALA A 14 8.78 19.67 -10.56
N PHE A 15 8.52 20.62 -11.48
CA PHE A 15 9.02 21.98 -11.33
C PHE A 15 8.44 22.67 -10.10
N ASP A 16 7.15 22.56 -9.88
CA ASP A 16 6.48 23.18 -8.74
C ASP A 16 6.90 22.53 -7.42
N LYS A 17 7.14 21.22 -7.39
CA LYS A 17 7.67 20.51 -6.22
C LYS A 17 9.07 20.97 -5.84
N VAL A 18 10.02 21.00 -6.80
CA VAL A 18 11.41 21.37 -6.50
C VAL A 18 11.60 22.86 -6.24
N THR A 19 10.65 23.70 -6.64
CA THR A 19 10.67 25.15 -6.37
C THR A 19 9.79 25.57 -5.19
N GLY A 20 9.14 24.62 -4.48
CA GLY A 20 8.27 24.90 -3.34
C GLY A 20 6.94 25.56 -3.70
N ARG A 21 6.49 25.48 -4.95
CA ARG A 21 5.21 26.07 -5.41
C ARG A 21 4.03 25.12 -5.20
N THR A 22 4.27 23.81 -5.15
CA THR A 22 3.25 22.81 -4.84
C THR A 22 2.63 23.08 -3.46
N LYS A 23 1.30 23.01 -3.38
CA LYS A 23 0.55 23.31 -2.16
C LYS A 23 -0.01 22.04 -1.56
N TYR A 24 0.46 21.70 -0.35
CA TYR A 24 -0.04 20.62 0.49
C TYR A 24 -1.18 21.13 1.39
N TYR A 25 -1.77 20.27 2.23
CA TYR A 25 -2.91 20.69 3.07
C TYR A 25 -2.54 21.83 4.02
N GLU A 26 -1.34 21.81 4.59
CA GLU A 26 -0.87 22.90 5.48
C GLU A 26 -0.74 24.24 4.77
N ASP A 27 -0.33 24.25 3.50
CA ASP A 27 -0.17 25.46 2.70
C ASP A 27 -1.50 26.11 2.29
N ARG A 28 -2.60 25.38 2.41
CA ARG A 28 -3.95 25.83 2.04
C ARG A 28 -4.79 26.24 3.24
N MET A 29 -4.24 26.12 4.44
CA MET A 29 -4.98 26.36 5.66
C MET A 29 -5.36 27.84 5.83
N PRO A 30 -6.62 28.15 6.18
CA PRO A 30 -7.05 29.50 6.46
C PRO A 30 -6.32 30.11 7.67
N ALA A 31 -6.03 31.40 7.59
CA ALA A 31 -5.50 32.15 8.74
C ALA A 31 -6.49 32.11 9.91
N GLY A 32 -5.99 31.90 11.13
CA GLY A 32 -6.81 31.84 12.34
C GLY A 32 -7.49 30.49 12.60
N ALA A 33 -7.06 29.43 11.89
CA ALA A 33 -7.45 28.07 12.22
C ALA A 33 -7.03 27.70 13.64
N LEU A 34 -7.92 27.06 14.40
CA LEU A 34 -7.65 26.59 15.75
C LEU A 34 -6.83 25.30 15.70
N TYR A 35 -5.98 25.10 16.68
CA TYR A 35 -5.14 23.92 16.81
C TYR A 35 -5.82 22.89 17.70
N ILE A 36 -5.92 21.66 17.23
CA ILE A 36 -6.31 20.49 18.02
C ILE A 36 -5.05 19.73 18.41
N ARG A 37 -4.93 19.38 19.69
CA ARG A 37 -3.99 18.40 20.18
C ARG A 37 -4.73 17.29 20.91
N ILE A 38 -4.29 16.06 20.71
CA ILE A 38 -4.95 14.84 21.21
C ILE A 38 -4.25 14.38 22.48
N LYS A 39 -5.01 14.10 23.52
CA LYS A 39 -4.53 13.33 24.68
C LYS A 39 -4.65 11.87 24.36
N HIS A 40 -3.52 11.23 24.18
CA HIS A 40 -3.42 9.79 24.01
C HIS A 40 -3.37 9.07 25.37
N ALA A 41 -3.92 7.87 25.40
CA ALA A 41 -3.90 7.01 26.59
C ALA A 41 -2.46 6.54 26.90
N GLU A 42 -2.15 6.48 28.18
CA GLU A 42 -0.85 6.08 28.71
C GLU A 42 -0.87 4.67 29.31
N ILE A 43 -1.95 3.92 29.10
CA ILE A 43 -2.13 2.52 29.47
C ILE A 43 -2.39 1.67 28.21
N ALA A 44 -2.12 0.38 28.29
CA ALA A 44 -2.36 -0.54 27.19
C ALA A 44 -3.82 -1.03 27.09
N HIS A 45 -4.54 -1.12 28.23
CA HIS A 45 -5.91 -1.61 28.27
C HIS A 45 -6.64 -1.12 29.52
N GLY A 46 -7.87 -0.69 29.38
CA GLY A 46 -8.68 -0.26 30.52
C GLY A 46 -9.81 0.71 30.14
N PHE A 47 -10.41 1.31 31.17
CA PHE A 47 -11.44 2.32 30.97
C PHE A 47 -11.02 3.66 31.53
N VAL A 48 -11.34 4.74 30.82
CA VAL A 48 -11.26 6.09 31.36
C VAL A 48 -12.40 6.25 32.38
N LYS A 49 -12.05 6.52 33.66
CA LYS A 49 -13.02 6.80 34.75
C LYS A 49 -13.41 8.26 34.76
N SER A 50 -12.44 9.14 34.65
CA SER A 50 -12.64 10.57 34.64
C SER A 50 -11.51 11.30 33.94
N VAL A 51 -11.80 12.51 33.45
CA VAL A 51 -10.80 13.45 32.92
C VAL A 51 -10.99 14.79 33.64
N ASP A 52 -10.00 15.23 34.41
CA ASP A 52 -9.99 16.58 35.01
C ASP A 52 -9.50 17.56 33.94
N THR A 53 -10.39 18.42 33.48
CA THR A 53 -10.17 19.43 32.43
C THR A 53 -9.89 20.83 32.97
N ALA A 54 -10.16 21.10 34.26
CA ALA A 54 -10.17 22.44 34.84
C ALA A 54 -8.85 23.21 34.63
N ALA A 55 -7.72 22.53 34.81
CA ALA A 55 -6.42 23.17 34.64
C ALA A 55 -6.11 23.47 33.15
N ALA A 56 -6.60 22.64 32.22
CA ALA A 56 -6.44 22.85 30.80
C ALA A 56 -7.32 24.00 30.29
N GLU A 57 -8.57 24.06 30.74
CA GLU A 57 -9.53 25.13 30.41
C GLU A 57 -9.09 26.53 30.91
N ALA A 58 -8.30 26.57 32.00
CA ALA A 58 -7.79 27.83 32.56
C ALA A 58 -6.57 28.38 31.77
N ILE A 59 -6.02 27.69 30.82
CA ILE A 59 -4.88 28.15 30.01
C ILE A 59 -5.36 29.20 29.01
N ASP A 60 -4.69 30.34 28.98
CA ASP A 60 -4.98 31.41 28.02
C ASP A 60 -4.77 30.90 26.56
N GLY A 61 -5.77 31.14 25.71
CA GLY A 61 -5.81 30.65 24.33
C GLY A 61 -6.44 29.26 24.16
N VAL A 62 -6.80 28.56 25.23
CA VAL A 62 -7.63 27.35 25.12
C VAL A 62 -9.07 27.76 24.88
N VAL A 63 -9.66 27.24 23.79
CA VAL A 63 -11.04 27.55 23.37
C VAL A 63 -12.02 26.51 23.91
N LYS A 64 -11.65 25.23 23.85
CA LYS A 64 -12.51 24.12 24.30
C LYS A 64 -11.68 22.87 24.59
N VAL A 65 -12.13 22.15 25.62
CA VAL A 65 -11.65 20.81 25.93
C VAL A 65 -12.81 19.84 25.74
N LEU A 66 -12.56 18.71 25.05
CA LEU A 66 -13.54 17.66 24.80
C LEU A 66 -12.92 16.30 25.15
N THR A 67 -13.72 15.43 25.75
CA THR A 67 -13.29 14.16 26.27
C THR A 67 -14.09 13.00 25.66
N CYS A 68 -13.70 11.77 25.95
CA CYS A 68 -14.46 10.57 25.53
C CYS A 68 -15.88 10.50 26.15
N PHE A 69 -16.23 11.41 27.07
CA PHE A 69 -17.59 11.52 27.64
C PHE A 69 -18.47 12.51 26.87
N ASP A 70 -17.89 13.32 25.99
CA ASP A 70 -18.57 14.36 25.22
C ASP A 70 -18.93 13.93 23.79
N VAL A 71 -18.33 12.85 23.31
CA VAL A 71 -18.53 12.35 21.93
C VAL A 71 -19.85 11.56 21.79
N PRO A 72 -20.51 11.60 20.62
CA PRO A 72 -21.64 10.73 20.36
C PRO A 72 -21.23 9.26 20.39
N ASP A 73 -22.11 8.40 20.90
CA ASP A 73 -21.92 6.96 20.92
C ASP A 73 -22.22 6.34 19.54
N ILE A 74 -21.43 6.70 18.55
CA ILE A 74 -21.55 6.25 17.16
C ILE A 74 -20.23 5.57 16.77
N PRO A 75 -20.19 4.24 16.70
CA PRO A 75 -19.02 3.53 16.17
C PRO A 75 -18.96 3.68 14.66
N PHE A 76 -17.76 3.79 14.13
CA PHE A 76 -17.52 3.90 12.70
C PHE A 76 -16.31 3.04 12.26
N PRO A 77 -16.30 2.57 10.99
CA PRO A 77 -15.13 1.88 10.44
C PRO A 77 -14.05 2.87 10.05
N THR A 78 -12.79 2.47 10.13
CA THR A 78 -11.69 3.31 9.64
C THR A 78 -11.16 2.86 8.29
N ALA A 79 -11.36 1.60 7.92
CA ALA A 79 -10.82 1.03 6.69
C ALA A 79 -11.38 1.68 5.42
N GLY A 80 -10.49 1.91 4.46
CA GLY A 80 -10.81 2.54 3.19
C GLY A 80 -11.18 1.55 2.10
N HIS A 81 -12.09 0.62 2.37
CA HIS A 81 -12.62 -0.26 1.33
C HIS A 81 -13.82 0.37 0.59
N PRO A 82 -14.08 -0.04 -0.67
CA PRO A 82 -15.33 0.28 -1.34
C PRO A 82 -16.54 -0.14 -0.52
N TRP A 83 -17.63 0.62 -0.63
CA TRP A 83 -18.87 0.21 0.02
C TRP A 83 -19.38 -1.12 -0.55
N SER A 84 -19.68 -2.08 0.32
CA SER A 84 -20.31 -3.33 -0.08
C SER A 84 -21.83 -3.27 0.15
N MET A 85 -22.60 -3.73 -0.84
CA MET A 85 -24.04 -3.93 -0.70
C MET A 85 -24.37 -5.16 0.18
N ASP A 86 -23.41 -6.07 0.34
CA ASP A 86 -23.51 -7.19 1.27
C ASP A 86 -23.02 -6.76 2.66
N PRO A 87 -23.90 -6.76 3.69
CA PRO A 87 -23.48 -6.39 5.05
C PRO A 87 -22.35 -7.24 5.62
N GLY A 88 -22.23 -8.51 5.19
CA GLY A 88 -21.16 -9.42 5.63
C GLY A 88 -19.77 -9.06 5.07
N HIS A 89 -19.72 -8.17 4.10
CA HIS A 89 -18.48 -7.66 3.49
C HIS A 89 -18.22 -6.17 3.78
N GLN A 90 -19.01 -5.55 4.66
CA GLN A 90 -18.75 -4.19 5.11
C GLN A 90 -17.64 -4.15 6.15
N ASP A 91 -16.95 -2.99 6.21
CA ASP A 91 -15.90 -2.77 7.20
C ASP A 91 -16.47 -2.76 8.63
N VAL A 92 -15.69 -3.26 9.58
CA VAL A 92 -16.07 -3.33 10.99
C VAL A 92 -16.05 -1.94 11.61
N ALA A 93 -17.17 -1.53 12.16
CA ALA A 93 -17.33 -0.27 12.90
C ALA A 93 -16.98 -0.51 14.39
N ASP A 94 -15.72 -0.33 14.76
CA ASP A 94 -15.21 -0.62 16.11
C ASP A 94 -14.50 0.54 16.78
N ARG A 95 -14.42 1.71 16.13
CA ARG A 95 -13.80 2.92 16.67
C ARG A 95 -14.83 4.03 16.91
N HIS A 96 -14.63 4.82 17.98
CA HIS A 96 -15.33 6.08 18.26
C HIS A 96 -14.41 7.28 18.02
N LEU A 97 -14.97 8.48 17.99
CA LEU A 97 -14.21 9.74 17.84
C LEU A 97 -13.15 9.90 18.93
N LEU A 98 -13.54 9.62 20.18
CA LEU A 98 -12.65 9.47 21.33
C LEU A 98 -13.10 8.22 22.11
N ASN A 99 -12.16 7.43 22.62
CA ASN A 99 -12.43 6.12 23.16
C ASN A 99 -12.42 6.12 24.70
N ARG A 100 -13.55 5.77 25.33
CA ARG A 100 -13.62 5.53 26.76
C ARG A 100 -13.00 4.19 27.15
N HIS A 101 -13.16 3.16 26.32
CA HIS A 101 -12.48 1.88 26.45
C HIS A 101 -11.15 1.97 25.70
N VAL A 102 -10.07 2.16 26.44
CA VAL A 102 -8.70 2.16 25.93
C VAL A 102 -8.27 0.72 25.59
N ARG A 103 -7.84 0.49 24.37
CA ARG A 103 -7.44 -0.83 23.90
C ARG A 103 -5.97 -0.97 23.56
N TYR A 104 -5.23 0.14 23.48
CA TYR A 104 -3.77 0.14 23.28
C TYR A 104 -3.14 1.41 23.85
N TYR A 105 -1.84 1.38 24.10
CA TYR A 105 -1.07 2.56 24.47
C TYR A 105 -1.02 3.53 23.29
N GLY A 106 -1.64 4.70 23.44
CA GLY A 106 -1.77 5.69 22.37
C GLY A 106 -3.19 5.86 21.81
N ASP A 107 -4.20 5.22 22.42
CA ASP A 107 -5.60 5.41 22.04
C ASP A 107 -6.09 6.84 22.37
N ASP A 108 -7.00 7.39 21.56
CA ASP A 108 -7.44 8.79 21.67
C ASP A 108 -8.51 8.94 22.74
N VAL A 109 -8.27 9.74 23.80
CA VAL A 109 -9.18 9.85 24.94
C VAL A 109 -9.75 11.25 25.17
N ALA A 110 -9.04 12.31 24.77
CA ALA A 110 -9.50 13.68 24.86
C ALA A 110 -8.79 14.57 23.84
N VAL A 111 -9.37 15.76 23.57
CA VAL A 111 -8.75 16.79 22.73
C VAL A 111 -8.81 18.16 23.39
N VAL A 112 -7.80 18.97 23.11
CA VAL A 112 -7.76 20.40 23.44
C VAL A 112 -7.76 21.19 22.15
N ILE A 113 -8.70 22.11 22.02
CA ILE A 113 -8.82 23.05 20.89
C ILE A 113 -8.38 24.43 21.41
N ALA A 114 -7.38 25.03 20.74
CA ALA A 114 -6.81 26.30 21.17
C ALA A 114 -6.49 27.24 19.99
N GLU A 115 -6.30 28.51 20.27
CA GLU A 115 -5.99 29.56 19.29
C GLU A 115 -4.55 29.42 18.71
N ASN A 116 -3.68 28.73 19.42
CA ASN A 116 -2.32 28.45 18.96
C ASN A 116 -1.84 27.10 19.48
N GLU A 117 -0.78 26.60 18.82
CA GLU A 117 -0.23 25.27 19.09
C GLU A 117 0.31 25.13 20.52
N VAL A 118 0.95 26.17 21.06
CA VAL A 118 1.55 26.15 22.40
C VAL A 118 0.48 25.97 23.46
N ALA A 119 -0.61 26.74 23.38
CA ALA A 119 -1.76 26.63 24.29
C ALA A 119 -2.40 25.23 24.20
N ALA A 120 -2.56 24.68 22.98
CA ALA A 120 -3.10 23.33 22.79
C ALA A 120 -2.21 22.26 23.45
N MET A 121 -0.89 22.34 23.26
CA MET A 121 0.08 21.41 23.87
C MET A 121 0.13 21.52 25.39
N GLN A 122 0.11 22.75 25.94
CA GLN A 122 0.03 22.99 27.38
C GLN A 122 -1.28 22.44 27.95
N GLY A 123 -2.39 22.64 27.24
CA GLY A 123 -3.70 22.10 27.60
C GLY A 123 -3.69 20.58 27.73
N VAL A 124 -3.18 19.87 26.71
CA VAL A 124 -3.09 18.41 26.77
C VAL A 124 -2.21 17.90 27.93
N ARG A 125 -1.12 18.59 28.23
CA ARG A 125 -0.25 18.24 29.38
C ARG A 125 -0.90 18.49 30.72
N ALA A 126 -1.82 19.45 30.80
CA ALA A 126 -2.56 19.79 32.02
C ALA A 126 -3.72 18.83 32.29
N LEU A 127 -4.20 18.09 31.30
CA LEU A 127 -5.24 17.08 31.48
C LEU A 127 -4.77 15.95 32.39
N LYS A 128 -5.58 15.61 33.39
CA LYS A 128 -5.37 14.44 34.27
C LYS A 128 -6.43 13.41 33.98
N VAL A 129 -6.01 12.25 33.52
CA VAL A 129 -6.88 11.12 33.18
C VAL A 129 -6.74 10.05 34.26
N GLU A 130 -7.86 9.63 34.85
CA GLU A 130 -7.93 8.51 35.77
C GLU A 130 -8.40 7.27 35.02
N TYR A 131 -7.65 6.18 35.16
CA TYR A 131 -7.95 4.93 34.48
C TYR A 131 -8.36 3.82 35.46
N GLU A 132 -9.17 2.91 34.97
CA GLU A 132 -9.32 1.56 35.49
C GLU A 132 -8.53 0.62 34.58
N GLU A 133 -7.34 0.26 35.01
CA GLU A 133 -6.46 -0.61 34.22
C GLU A 133 -6.95 -2.05 34.21
N LEU A 134 -6.86 -2.70 33.05
CA LEU A 134 -7.19 -4.10 32.83
C LEU A 134 -5.93 -4.87 32.36
N PRO A 135 -5.90 -6.18 32.54
CA PRO A 135 -4.86 -7.02 31.93
C PRO A 135 -4.85 -6.83 30.40
N PHE A 136 -3.66 -6.94 29.78
CA PHE A 136 -3.49 -6.77 28.35
C PHE A 136 -2.63 -7.89 27.75
N VAL A 137 -2.67 -8.03 26.42
CA VAL A 137 -1.93 -9.03 25.65
C VAL A 137 -1.38 -8.43 24.36
N LEU A 138 -0.08 -8.63 24.11
CA LEU A 138 0.62 -8.13 22.93
C LEU A 138 0.95 -9.23 21.91
N ASP A 139 1.04 -10.48 22.35
CA ASP A 139 1.36 -11.64 21.51
C ASP A 139 0.09 -12.22 20.89
N VAL A 140 0.15 -12.47 19.57
CA VAL A 140 -0.99 -12.93 18.77
C VAL A 140 -1.51 -14.32 19.20
N GLN A 141 -0.63 -15.26 19.53
CA GLN A 141 -1.04 -16.62 19.92
C GLN A 141 -1.54 -16.66 21.36
N LYS A 142 -0.89 -15.90 22.26
CA LYS A 142 -1.38 -15.75 23.65
C LYS A 142 -2.75 -15.08 23.71
N ALA A 143 -3.07 -14.17 22.75
CA ALA A 143 -4.38 -13.54 22.68
C ALA A 143 -5.50 -14.51 22.34
N MET A 144 -5.19 -15.65 21.71
CA MET A 144 -6.15 -16.71 21.38
C MET A 144 -6.37 -17.73 22.51
N GLU A 145 -5.57 -17.67 23.59
CA GLU A 145 -5.69 -18.59 24.70
C GLU A 145 -7.04 -18.39 25.46
N PRO A 146 -7.64 -19.43 26.03
CA PRO A 146 -8.95 -19.35 26.67
C PRO A 146 -9.07 -18.31 27.79
N ASN A 147 -7.96 -17.99 28.46
CA ASN A 147 -7.91 -17.05 29.59
C ASN A 147 -7.31 -15.68 29.21
N ALA A 148 -7.11 -15.43 27.91
CA ALA A 148 -6.57 -14.16 27.45
C ALA A 148 -7.52 -12.99 27.76
N PRO A 149 -7.00 -11.78 28.02
CA PRO A 149 -7.85 -10.58 28.11
C PRO A 149 -8.67 -10.39 26.84
N GLN A 150 -9.98 -10.17 27.01
CA GLN A 150 -10.90 -9.92 25.89
C GLN A 150 -10.83 -8.45 25.50
N ILE A 151 -10.49 -8.16 24.23
CA ILE A 151 -10.27 -6.80 23.73
C ILE A 151 -11.58 -6.20 23.16
N HIS A 152 -12.33 -7.02 22.43
CA HIS A 152 -13.67 -6.68 21.93
C HIS A 152 -14.66 -7.80 22.33
N GLU A 153 -15.73 -7.44 23.01
CA GLU A 153 -16.71 -8.39 23.58
C GLU A 153 -17.34 -9.31 22.53
N ASN A 154 -17.50 -8.80 21.30
CA ASN A 154 -18.17 -9.51 20.21
C ASN A 154 -17.24 -10.49 19.44
N TYR A 155 -15.95 -10.59 19.82
CA TYR A 155 -14.97 -11.42 19.13
C TYR A 155 -14.31 -12.45 20.06
N PRO A 156 -14.99 -13.58 20.34
CA PRO A 156 -14.48 -14.62 21.23
C PRO A 156 -13.06 -15.08 20.85
N GLY A 157 -12.16 -15.23 21.83
CA GLY A 157 -10.77 -15.56 21.58
C GLY A 157 -9.99 -14.48 20.84
N ASN A 158 -10.50 -13.23 20.85
CA ASN A 158 -9.92 -12.09 20.12
C ASN A 158 -9.79 -12.30 18.61
N ILE A 159 -10.52 -13.26 18.01
CA ILE A 159 -10.44 -13.58 16.59
C ILE A 159 -11.39 -12.66 15.81
N LEU A 160 -10.82 -11.69 15.09
CA LEU A 160 -11.58 -10.83 14.16
C LEU A 160 -12.11 -11.65 12.99
N LYS A 161 -11.27 -12.50 12.39
CA LYS A 161 -11.64 -13.35 11.27
C LYS A 161 -10.75 -14.58 11.19
N HIS A 162 -11.35 -15.70 10.86
CA HIS A 162 -10.70 -16.91 10.38
C HIS A 162 -10.91 -17.01 8.87
N THR A 163 -9.84 -17.24 8.13
CA THR A 163 -9.86 -17.47 6.67
C THR A 163 -9.23 -18.82 6.40
N ASP A 164 -9.83 -19.61 5.54
CA ASP A 164 -9.30 -20.92 5.17
C ASP A 164 -9.22 -21.09 3.65
N ILE A 165 -8.26 -21.91 3.23
CA ILE A 165 -8.10 -22.37 1.84
C ILE A 165 -8.01 -23.89 1.89
N ARG A 166 -8.90 -24.55 1.16
CA ARG A 166 -8.93 -26.01 0.99
C ARG A 166 -8.83 -26.33 -0.50
N LYS A 167 -7.79 -27.05 -0.90
CA LYS A 167 -7.58 -27.48 -2.27
C LYS A 167 -7.21 -28.97 -2.30
N GLY A 168 -7.86 -29.74 -3.13
CA GLY A 168 -7.66 -31.20 -3.21
C GLY A 168 -7.95 -31.94 -1.90
N ASP A 169 -7.21 -32.99 -1.65
CA ASP A 169 -7.30 -33.80 -0.41
C ASP A 169 -5.90 -33.88 0.23
N TYR A 170 -5.63 -32.99 1.16
CA TYR A 170 -4.35 -32.92 1.86
C TYR A 170 -4.09 -34.18 2.68
N ALA A 171 -5.12 -34.69 3.38
CA ALA A 171 -4.96 -35.84 4.26
C ALA A 171 -4.61 -37.14 3.50
N ALA A 172 -5.16 -37.31 2.31
CA ALA A 172 -4.80 -38.42 1.42
C ALA A 172 -3.42 -38.21 0.79
N ALA A 173 -3.11 -37.01 0.34
CA ALA A 173 -1.86 -36.71 -0.36
C ALA A 173 -0.62 -36.95 0.50
N ILE A 174 -0.65 -36.64 1.79
CA ILE A 174 0.48 -36.87 2.71
C ILE A 174 0.73 -38.34 3.03
N GLN A 175 -0.13 -39.28 2.59
CA GLN A 175 0.07 -40.70 2.72
C GLN A 175 0.90 -41.29 1.54
N GLU A 176 1.22 -40.52 0.52
CA GLU A 176 2.06 -40.95 -0.60
C GLU A 176 3.43 -41.42 -0.07
N PRO A 177 3.88 -42.67 -0.40
CA PRO A 177 5.13 -43.20 0.11
C PRO A 177 6.37 -42.45 -0.38
N GLY A 178 7.30 -42.19 0.53
CA GLY A 178 8.60 -41.60 0.19
C GLY A 178 8.62 -40.09 0.03
N LEU A 179 7.60 -39.41 0.52
CA LEU A 179 7.59 -37.97 0.63
C LEU A 179 8.66 -37.46 1.61
N ILE A 180 9.22 -36.29 1.30
CA ILE A 180 10.15 -35.54 2.15
C ILE A 180 9.37 -34.43 2.81
N LYS A 181 9.36 -34.37 4.15
CA LYS A 181 8.71 -33.29 4.91
C LYS A 181 9.69 -32.16 5.15
N VAL A 182 9.29 -30.93 4.85
CA VAL A 182 9.98 -29.68 5.21
C VAL A 182 9.02 -28.83 6.04
N GLU A 183 9.43 -28.45 7.23
CA GLU A 183 8.58 -27.74 8.19
C GLU A 183 9.35 -26.59 8.83
N GLY A 184 8.73 -25.42 8.94
CA GLY A 184 9.33 -24.25 9.55
C GLY A 184 8.32 -23.26 10.12
N TRP A 185 8.79 -22.48 11.08
CA TRP A 185 8.10 -21.28 11.58
C TRP A 185 8.83 -20.06 11.07
N TYR A 186 8.07 -19.05 10.63
CA TYR A 186 8.63 -17.81 10.08
C TYR A 186 7.92 -16.62 10.69
N GLU A 187 8.69 -15.59 11.09
CA GLU A 187 8.15 -14.42 11.75
C GLU A 187 8.51 -13.12 11.03
N THR A 188 7.56 -12.21 11.00
CA THR A 188 7.74 -10.88 10.41
C THR A 188 7.31 -9.79 11.39
N PRO A 189 8.00 -8.62 11.43
CA PRO A 189 7.80 -7.61 12.46
C PRO A 189 6.63 -6.66 12.16
N THR A 190 6.23 -5.92 13.20
CA THR A 190 5.51 -4.66 13.04
C THR A 190 6.48 -3.58 12.54
N VAL A 191 6.13 -2.86 11.46
CA VAL A 191 6.92 -1.73 10.94
C VAL A 191 6.03 -0.53 10.63
N GLN A 192 6.63 0.67 10.62
CA GLN A 192 5.93 1.93 10.34
C GLN A 192 6.18 2.39 8.90
N HIS A 193 5.21 3.08 8.32
CA HIS A 193 5.24 3.57 6.93
C HIS A 193 6.29 4.65 6.68
N CYS A 194 6.55 5.48 7.67
CA CYS A 194 7.53 6.57 7.63
C CYS A 194 7.38 7.53 6.45
N HIS A 195 6.14 7.78 5.99
CA HIS A 195 5.90 8.82 4.97
C HIS A 195 6.39 10.18 5.48
N ILE A 196 6.97 11.01 4.58
CA ILE A 196 7.61 12.28 4.95
C ILE A 196 6.58 13.27 5.49
N GLU A 197 5.48 13.47 4.77
CA GLU A 197 4.34 14.23 5.25
C GLU A 197 3.56 13.42 6.28
N ASN A 198 3.53 13.85 7.55
CA ASN A 198 2.73 13.23 8.59
C ASN A 198 1.24 13.28 8.27
N HIS A 199 0.41 12.55 9.01
CA HIS A 199 -1.04 12.72 8.92
C HIS A 199 -1.44 14.11 9.36
N GLY A 200 -2.39 14.69 8.61
CA GLY A 200 -2.97 15.96 8.97
C GLY A 200 -4.18 16.30 8.12
N CYS A 201 -5.06 17.07 8.71
CA CYS A 201 -6.24 17.61 8.08
C CYS A 201 -6.69 18.89 8.79
N TYR A 202 -7.52 19.67 8.11
CA TYR A 202 -8.30 20.71 8.76
C TYR A 202 -9.76 20.64 8.30
N ALA A 203 -10.67 21.12 9.16
CA ALA A 203 -12.10 21.10 8.88
C ALA A 203 -12.79 22.39 9.32
N TYR A 204 -13.86 22.74 8.62
CA TYR A 204 -14.73 23.88 8.94
C TYR A 204 -16.15 23.61 8.44
N GLU A 205 -17.12 24.39 8.93
CA GLU A 205 -18.49 24.35 8.37
C GLU A 205 -18.71 25.53 7.42
N GLU A 206 -19.27 25.25 6.27
CA GLU A 206 -19.68 26.23 5.29
C GLU A 206 -21.03 25.83 4.66
N ASN A 207 -21.96 26.78 4.56
CA ASN A 207 -23.30 26.55 3.98
C ASN A 207 -24.06 25.36 4.59
N GLY A 208 -23.86 25.09 5.89
CA GLY A 208 -24.49 23.97 6.61
C GLY A 208 -23.82 22.60 6.37
N ARG A 209 -22.70 22.57 5.69
CA ARG A 209 -21.92 21.36 5.37
C ARG A 209 -20.56 21.39 6.07
N VAL A 210 -20.02 20.22 6.34
CA VAL A 210 -18.67 20.05 6.87
C VAL A 210 -17.70 19.85 5.71
N VAL A 211 -16.72 20.74 5.60
CA VAL A 211 -15.63 20.64 4.64
C VAL A 211 -14.39 20.15 5.36
N VAL A 212 -13.76 19.10 4.84
CA VAL A 212 -12.50 18.54 5.36
C VAL A 212 -11.45 18.57 4.26
N VAL A 213 -10.34 19.26 4.53
CA VAL A 213 -9.17 19.23 3.65
C VAL A 213 -8.14 18.26 4.25
N SER A 214 -7.85 17.17 3.57
CA SER A 214 -7.06 16.09 4.13
C SER A 214 -6.01 15.53 3.15
N SER A 215 -4.89 15.16 3.74
CA SER A 215 -3.83 14.37 3.10
C SER A 215 -4.22 12.88 3.01
N THR A 216 -5.30 12.56 2.27
CA THR A 216 -5.87 11.21 2.15
C THR A 216 -5.65 10.57 0.78
N GLN A 217 -5.51 9.23 0.73
CA GLN A 217 -5.45 8.45 -0.51
C GLN A 217 -6.83 8.17 -1.13
N ILE A 218 -7.94 8.39 -0.38
CA ILE A 218 -9.27 7.84 -0.67
C ILE A 218 -10.40 8.87 -0.40
N PRO A 219 -10.39 10.07 -1.01
CA PRO A 219 -11.27 11.18 -0.62
C PRO A 219 -12.77 10.81 -0.63
N HIS A 220 -13.26 10.10 -1.65
CA HIS A 220 -14.67 9.70 -1.73
C HIS A 220 -15.10 8.72 -0.63
N ILE A 221 -14.16 7.86 -0.19
CA ILE A 221 -14.41 6.93 0.93
C ILE A 221 -14.38 7.67 2.27
N ILE A 222 -13.45 8.61 2.45
CA ILE A 222 -13.39 9.48 3.65
C ILE A 222 -14.71 10.26 3.79
N ARG A 223 -15.29 10.78 2.70
CA ARG A 223 -16.61 11.44 2.71
C ARG A 223 -17.67 10.57 3.38
N ARG A 224 -17.75 9.30 2.99
CA ARG A 224 -18.66 8.32 3.58
C ARG A 224 -18.39 8.12 5.08
N ILE A 225 -17.14 7.86 5.45
CA ILE A 225 -16.77 7.53 6.84
C ILE A 225 -16.99 8.72 7.77
N VAL A 226 -16.66 9.95 7.36
CA VAL A 226 -16.95 11.16 8.12
C VAL A 226 -18.46 11.30 8.32
N GLY A 227 -19.27 11.12 7.28
CA GLY A 227 -20.73 11.14 7.40
C GLY A 227 -21.25 10.09 8.39
N GLN A 228 -20.71 8.85 8.35
CA GLN A 228 -21.07 7.79 9.30
C GLN A 228 -20.71 8.16 10.75
N ALA A 229 -19.48 8.63 10.98
CA ALA A 229 -18.99 9.00 12.31
C ALA A 229 -19.76 10.18 12.94
N LEU A 230 -20.23 11.12 12.12
CA LEU A 230 -21.02 12.26 12.55
C LEU A 230 -22.53 11.98 12.60
N GLY A 231 -22.98 10.82 12.10
CA GLY A 231 -24.41 10.52 11.95
C GLY A 231 -25.14 11.47 10.99
N ARG A 232 -24.42 11.99 9.96
CA ARG A 232 -24.94 12.93 8.96
C ARG A 232 -25.05 12.26 7.58
N PRO A 233 -25.93 12.72 6.68
CA PRO A 233 -25.91 12.34 5.27
C PRO A 233 -24.53 12.61 4.65
N TRP A 234 -24.09 11.72 3.78
CA TRP A 234 -22.77 11.88 3.12
C TRP A 234 -22.69 13.12 2.23
N ALA A 235 -23.85 13.60 1.73
CA ALA A 235 -23.96 14.85 0.98
C ALA A 235 -23.64 16.11 1.82
N ASP A 236 -23.75 16.02 3.15
CA ASP A 236 -23.44 17.12 4.06
C ASP A 236 -21.93 17.21 4.36
N VAL A 237 -21.13 16.36 3.74
CA VAL A 237 -19.68 16.30 3.90
C VAL A 237 -19.01 16.51 2.55
N GLU A 238 -18.03 17.40 2.51
CA GLU A 238 -17.15 17.63 1.36
C GLU A 238 -15.71 17.32 1.77
N ILE A 239 -15.00 16.55 0.94
CA ILE A 239 -13.58 16.26 1.15
C ILE A 239 -12.77 16.85 0.01
N ILE A 240 -11.77 17.66 0.36
CA ILE A 240 -10.82 18.23 -0.58
C ILE A 240 -9.45 17.59 -0.33
N LYS A 241 -8.88 16.95 -1.35
CA LYS A 241 -7.56 16.31 -1.30
C LYS A 241 -6.55 17.14 -2.10
N PRO A 242 -5.64 17.86 -1.46
CA PRO A 242 -4.52 18.55 -2.13
C PRO A 242 -3.41 17.55 -2.54
N TYR A 243 -2.21 18.05 -2.88
CA TYR A 243 -1.04 17.20 -3.03
C TYR A 243 -0.71 16.48 -1.73
N ILE A 244 -0.12 15.27 -1.84
CA ILE A 244 0.21 14.40 -0.72
C ILE A 244 1.70 14.08 -0.73
N GLY A 245 2.34 14.17 0.43
CA GLY A 245 3.76 13.86 0.66
C GLY A 245 4.04 12.41 1.02
N GLY A 246 3.43 11.45 0.28
CA GLY A 246 3.52 10.03 0.53
C GLY A 246 2.42 9.50 1.45
N GLY A 247 2.10 8.21 1.34
CA GLY A 247 1.09 7.57 2.17
C GLY A 247 1.39 6.09 2.40
N PHE A 248 1.75 5.37 1.34
CA PHE A 248 2.13 3.94 1.36
C PHE A 248 1.07 3.00 1.96
N GLY A 249 -0.18 3.46 2.04
CA GLY A 249 -1.30 2.75 2.67
C GLY A 249 -1.74 3.33 4.01
N ASN A 250 -0.91 4.07 4.75
CA ASN A 250 -1.28 4.66 6.02
C ASN A 250 -2.45 5.66 5.89
N LYS A 251 -2.47 6.44 4.81
CA LYS A 251 -3.51 7.42 4.50
C LYS A 251 -4.71 6.81 3.76
N GLN A 252 -4.88 5.50 3.84
CA GLN A 252 -6.02 4.73 3.34
C GLN A 252 -7.04 4.41 4.45
N ASP A 253 -6.82 4.90 5.68
CA ASP A 253 -7.76 4.85 6.80
C ASP A 253 -8.27 6.25 7.14
N ALA A 254 -9.51 6.35 7.59
CA ALA A 254 -10.07 7.57 8.18
C ALA A 254 -9.66 7.64 9.65
N LEU A 255 -8.57 8.31 9.97
CA LEU A 255 -8.03 8.34 11.34
C LEU A 255 -8.43 9.60 12.10
N TYR A 256 -8.19 10.76 11.51
CA TYR A 256 -8.34 12.05 12.17
C TYR A 256 -9.41 12.92 11.51
N GLU A 257 -9.80 12.65 10.28
CA GLU A 257 -10.80 13.42 9.56
C GLU A 257 -12.16 13.44 10.27
N PRO A 258 -12.68 12.30 10.80
CA PRO A 258 -13.93 12.31 11.58
C PRO A 258 -13.83 13.16 12.85
N LEU A 259 -12.72 13.04 13.59
CA LEU A 259 -12.49 13.80 14.82
C LEU A 259 -12.33 15.31 14.54
N CYS A 260 -11.55 15.67 13.51
CA CYS A 260 -11.36 17.05 13.09
C CYS A 260 -12.68 17.69 12.66
N ALA A 261 -13.46 16.99 11.83
CA ALA A 261 -14.78 17.39 11.38
C ALA A 261 -15.74 17.64 12.56
N TRP A 262 -15.80 16.70 13.51
CA TRP A 262 -16.62 16.85 14.70
C TRP A 262 -16.16 18.03 15.58
N CYS A 263 -14.87 18.20 15.81
CA CYS A 263 -14.33 19.33 16.59
C CYS A 263 -14.71 20.69 15.99
N SER A 264 -14.74 20.83 14.65
CA SER A 264 -15.23 22.06 14.01
C SER A 264 -16.66 22.39 14.41
N THR A 265 -17.56 21.40 14.40
CA THR A 265 -18.96 21.59 14.82
C THR A 265 -19.08 22.06 16.28
N GLN A 266 -18.13 21.66 17.14
CA GLN A 266 -18.12 21.99 18.56
C GLN A 266 -17.64 23.44 18.87
N VAL A 267 -17.06 24.12 17.87
CA VAL A 267 -16.58 25.50 17.95
C VAL A 267 -17.30 26.42 16.95
N ASN A 268 -18.59 26.17 16.70
CA ASN A 268 -19.48 26.93 15.83
C ASN A 268 -18.98 27.00 14.36
N GLY A 269 -18.49 25.88 13.84
CA GLY A 269 -18.04 25.75 12.45
C GLY A 269 -16.71 26.45 12.13
N ARG A 270 -16.01 26.98 13.14
CA ARG A 270 -14.67 27.57 12.94
C ARG A 270 -13.71 26.53 12.39
N CYS A 271 -12.76 26.99 11.58
CA CYS A 271 -11.70 26.13 11.08
C CYS A 271 -10.84 25.60 12.23
N VAL A 272 -10.67 24.28 12.27
CA VAL A 272 -9.81 23.56 13.22
C VAL A 272 -8.84 22.67 12.45
N ARG A 273 -7.68 22.38 13.03
CA ARG A 273 -6.64 21.53 12.39
C ARG A 273 -6.10 20.48 13.34
N ILE A 274 -5.78 19.30 12.79
CA ILE A 274 -4.99 18.28 13.43
C ILE A 274 -3.71 18.08 12.62
N ASP A 275 -2.56 18.23 13.25
CA ASP A 275 -1.25 17.94 12.67
C ASP A 275 -0.53 16.97 13.60
N CYS A 276 -0.37 15.74 13.16
CA CYS A 276 0.35 14.74 13.94
C CYS A 276 1.84 15.02 13.93
N SER A 277 2.48 14.95 15.10
CA SER A 277 3.92 14.87 15.18
C SER A 277 4.44 13.54 14.63
N ARG A 278 5.73 13.42 14.44
CA ARG A 278 6.34 12.13 14.02
C ARG A 278 6.11 11.05 15.08
N GLU A 279 6.24 11.39 16.35
CA GLU A 279 6.02 10.48 17.48
C GLU A 279 4.56 10.02 17.55
N GLU A 280 3.60 10.92 17.38
CA GLU A 280 2.17 10.59 17.31
C GLU A 280 1.90 9.64 16.14
N THR A 281 2.54 9.85 14.98
CA THR A 281 2.43 8.96 13.82
C THR A 281 2.89 7.54 14.12
N PHE A 282 3.90 7.34 14.97
CA PHE A 282 4.36 6.01 15.39
C PHE A 282 3.42 5.34 16.40
N VAL A 283 2.78 6.13 17.25
CA VAL A 283 2.00 5.62 18.40
C VAL A 283 0.55 5.37 18.03
N SER A 284 -0.08 6.28 17.29
CA SER A 284 -1.54 6.30 17.11
C SER A 284 -2.01 6.01 15.68
N ASN A 285 -1.10 5.94 14.69
CA ASN A 285 -1.45 5.60 13.32
C ASN A 285 -1.40 4.08 13.06
N ARG A 286 -1.64 3.71 11.78
CA ARG A 286 -1.56 2.32 11.35
C ARG A 286 -0.12 1.86 11.21
N VAL A 287 0.07 0.56 11.40
CA VAL A 287 1.35 -0.13 11.24
C VAL A 287 1.18 -1.34 10.30
N ARG A 288 2.28 -1.90 9.78
CA ARG A 288 2.24 -3.18 9.09
C ARG A 288 2.00 -4.30 10.09
N HIS A 289 1.16 -5.27 9.74
CA HIS A 289 0.93 -6.47 10.53
C HIS A 289 2.23 -7.25 10.78
N ALA A 290 2.50 -7.55 12.04
CA ALA A 290 3.37 -8.68 12.38
C ALA A 290 2.60 -9.97 12.10
N ILE A 291 3.21 -10.89 11.36
CA ILE A 291 2.59 -12.16 11.03
C ILE A 291 3.56 -13.29 11.35
N ARG A 292 3.03 -14.34 11.98
CA ARG A 292 3.74 -15.58 12.27
C ARG A 292 3.15 -16.69 11.39
N PHE A 293 4.01 -17.41 10.68
CA PHE A 293 3.61 -18.50 9.77
C PHE A 293 4.19 -19.82 10.24
N HIS A 294 3.36 -20.87 10.19
CA HIS A 294 3.80 -22.25 10.31
C HIS A 294 3.56 -22.94 8.96
N ILE A 295 4.60 -23.45 8.33
CA ILE A 295 4.51 -24.03 7.00
C ILE A 295 5.01 -25.47 7.04
N VAL A 296 4.21 -26.38 6.51
CA VAL A 296 4.57 -27.78 6.28
C VAL A 296 4.43 -28.09 4.80
N SER A 297 5.55 -28.35 4.13
CA SER A 297 5.62 -28.72 2.73
C SER A 297 6.03 -30.18 2.59
N TRP A 298 5.30 -30.95 1.78
CA TRP A 298 5.58 -32.34 1.46
C TRP A 298 6.04 -32.45 0.01
N LEU A 299 7.23 -32.94 -0.19
CA LEU A 299 7.91 -32.99 -1.49
C LEU A 299 8.01 -34.43 -2.01
N ARG A 300 7.78 -34.61 -3.29
CA ARG A 300 8.24 -35.79 -4.02
C ARG A 300 9.76 -35.75 -4.18
N LYS A 301 10.38 -36.89 -4.53
CA LYS A 301 11.84 -37.00 -4.69
C LYS A 301 12.43 -36.07 -5.74
N ASP A 302 11.64 -35.64 -6.72
CA ASP A 302 12.04 -34.71 -7.77
C ASP A 302 11.90 -33.23 -7.36
N GLY A 303 11.42 -32.98 -6.13
CA GLY A 303 11.19 -31.66 -5.53
C GLY A 303 9.78 -31.11 -5.73
N GLN A 304 8.89 -31.77 -6.48
CA GLN A 304 7.52 -31.29 -6.66
C GLN A 304 6.75 -31.26 -5.33
N LEU A 305 6.02 -30.19 -5.08
CA LEU A 305 5.08 -30.08 -3.96
C LEU A 305 3.93 -31.10 -4.14
N ALA A 306 3.86 -32.09 -3.27
CA ALA A 306 2.77 -33.07 -3.23
C ALA A 306 1.59 -32.53 -2.38
N ALA A 307 1.91 -31.93 -1.24
CA ALA A 307 0.91 -31.32 -0.37
C ALA A 307 1.54 -30.20 0.44
N ARG A 308 0.70 -29.24 0.89
CA ARG A 308 1.14 -28.10 1.69
C ARG A 308 0.13 -27.74 2.77
N LYS A 309 0.61 -27.48 3.99
CA LYS A 309 -0.18 -26.89 5.07
C LYS A 309 0.44 -25.57 5.48
N VAL A 310 -0.41 -24.54 5.67
CA VAL A 310 0.02 -23.21 6.12
C VAL A 310 -0.91 -22.72 7.22
N GLU A 311 -0.34 -22.34 8.35
CA GLU A 311 -1.04 -21.65 9.42
C GLU A 311 -0.49 -20.23 9.54
N CYS A 312 -1.37 -19.23 9.54
CA CYS A 312 -1.03 -17.81 9.52
C CYS A 312 -1.68 -17.10 10.71
N PHE A 313 -0.88 -16.52 11.60
CA PHE A 313 -1.32 -15.78 12.78
C PHE A 313 -0.99 -14.29 12.59
N SER A 314 -2.00 -13.51 12.21
CA SER A 314 -1.85 -12.08 11.90
C SER A 314 -2.22 -11.22 13.11
N ASN A 315 -1.26 -10.47 13.64
CA ASN A 315 -1.48 -9.55 14.75
C ASN A 315 -2.16 -8.28 14.26
N GLN A 316 -3.44 -8.12 14.60
CA GLN A 316 -4.26 -6.99 14.16
C GLN A 316 -4.02 -5.72 14.98
N GLY A 317 -3.58 -5.85 16.22
CA GLY A 317 -3.65 -4.75 17.16
C GLY A 317 -5.08 -4.49 17.65
N ALA A 318 -5.36 -3.28 18.09
CA ALA A 318 -6.55 -2.96 18.89
C ALA A 318 -7.84 -2.76 18.09
N TYR A 319 -7.78 -2.49 16.79
CA TYR A 319 -8.95 -2.19 15.95
C TYR A 319 -8.86 -2.88 14.59
N ALA A 320 -10.03 -3.19 14.00
CA ALA A 320 -10.15 -4.03 12.82
C ALA A 320 -9.45 -3.50 11.57
N SER A 321 -9.57 -2.19 11.26
CA SER A 321 -8.98 -1.62 10.04
C SER A 321 -9.10 -2.59 8.84
N HIS A 322 -8.01 -2.84 8.12
CA HIS A 322 -7.94 -3.73 6.95
C HIS A 322 -7.59 -5.20 7.27
N GLY A 323 -7.48 -5.59 8.55
CA GLY A 323 -6.84 -6.84 8.96
C GLY A 323 -7.43 -8.12 8.37
N HIS A 324 -8.75 -8.19 8.29
CA HIS A 324 -9.45 -9.34 7.73
C HIS A 324 -9.08 -9.63 6.27
N SER A 325 -8.82 -8.60 5.48
CA SER A 325 -8.44 -8.73 4.07
C SER A 325 -6.94 -8.96 3.88
N ILE A 326 -6.10 -8.37 4.74
CA ILE A 326 -4.63 -8.50 4.67
C ILE A 326 -4.18 -9.93 4.97
N CYS A 327 -4.73 -10.55 6.01
CA CYS A 327 -4.45 -11.94 6.35
C CYS A 327 -4.90 -12.90 5.22
N ALA A 328 -6.09 -12.67 4.67
CA ALA A 328 -6.61 -13.47 3.56
C ALA A 328 -5.72 -13.37 2.30
N LYS A 329 -5.24 -12.17 1.97
CA LYS A 329 -4.33 -11.97 0.83
C LYS A 329 -2.98 -12.64 1.07
N ALA A 330 -2.41 -12.51 2.27
CA ALA A 330 -1.18 -13.19 2.65
C ALA A 330 -1.30 -14.71 2.50
N LEU A 331 -2.39 -15.29 3.04
CA LEU A 331 -2.65 -16.73 2.96
C LEU A 331 -2.85 -17.21 1.51
N GLY A 332 -3.58 -16.44 0.70
CA GLY A 332 -3.85 -16.76 -0.70
C GLY A 332 -2.59 -16.83 -1.57
N SER A 333 -1.50 -16.17 -1.18
CA SER A 333 -0.26 -16.18 -1.96
C SER A 333 0.38 -17.56 -2.06
N PHE A 334 0.27 -18.36 -1.01
CA PHE A 334 0.85 -19.72 -0.98
C PHE A 334 0.20 -20.68 -1.98
N ALA A 335 -1.00 -20.39 -2.45
CA ALA A 335 -1.71 -21.19 -3.45
C ALA A 335 -1.31 -20.85 -4.89
N GLN A 336 -0.50 -19.83 -5.12
CA GLN A 336 -0.35 -19.25 -6.46
C GLN A 336 1.07 -19.28 -7.02
N ILE A 337 2.10 -18.84 -6.28
CA ILE A 337 3.48 -18.77 -6.84
C ILE A 337 3.99 -20.15 -7.24
N TYR A 338 3.86 -21.12 -6.35
CA TYR A 338 4.30 -22.51 -6.54
C TYR A 338 3.07 -23.42 -6.52
N PRO A 339 2.54 -23.81 -7.68
CA PRO A 339 1.32 -24.62 -7.76
C PRO A 339 1.42 -25.91 -6.95
N CYS A 340 0.42 -26.12 -6.09
CA CYS A 340 0.25 -27.31 -5.30
C CYS A 340 -1.21 -27.75 -5.36
N ASP A 341 -1.46 -29.04 -5.61
CA ASP A 341 -2.81 -29.56 -5.84
C ASP A 341 -3.55 -29.94 -4.54
N HIS A 342 -2.82 -30.11 -3.43
CA HIS A 342 -3.37 -30.49 -2.15
C HIS A 342 -2.92 -29.52 -1.06
N MET A 343 -3.84 -28.66 -0.61
CA MET A 343 -3.52 -27.62 0.37
C MET A 343 -4.54 -27.54 1.48
N GLU A 344 -4.03 -27.31 2.68
CA GLU A 344 -4.80 -26.96 3.89
C GLU A 344 -4.16 -25.71 4.49
N CYS A 345 -4.84 -24.56 4.33
CA CYS A 345 -4.33 -23.30 4.86
C CYS A 345 -5.35 -22.67 5.78
N ASP A 346 -4.91 -22.17 6.92
CA ASP A 346 -5.70 -21.47 7.92
C ASP A 346 -5.04 -20.16 8.32
N GLY A 347 -5.81 -19.08 8.33
CA GLY A 347 -5.34 -17.75 8.72
C GLY A 347 -6.23 -17.12 9.77
N TRP A 348 -5.65 -16.70 10.88
CA TRP A 348 -6.35 -16.00 11.95
C TRP A 348 -5.89 -14.55 12.02
N THR A 349 -6.84 -13.63 11.92
CA THR A 349 -6.63 -12.21 12.23
C THR A 349 -7.06 -12.00 13.67
N VAL A 350 -6.14 -11.57 14.53
CA VAL A 350 -6.34 -11.60 15.99
C VAL A 350 -6.09 -10.24 16.59
N PHE A 351 -7.04 -9.75 17.38
CA PHE A 351 -6.89 -8.52 18.15
C PHE A 351 -5.83 -8.68 19.27
N THR A 352 -5.07 -7.62 19.47
CA THR A 352 -4.12 -7.48 20.60
C THR A 352 -4.10 -6.03 21.09
N ASN A 353 -3.45 -5.76 22.22
CA ASN A 353 -3.34 -4.40 22.73
C ASN A 353 -2.14 -3.62 22.14
N ARG A 354 -1.88 -3.80 20.82
CA ARG A 354 -0.91 -3.02 20.04
C ARG A 354 -1.62 -1.94 19.21
N PRO A 355 -0.90 -0.93 18.68
CA PRO A 355 -1.45 -0.05 17.64
C PRO A 355 -2.10 -0.87 16.52
N ALA A 356 -3.24 -0.40 16.02
CA ALA A 356 -3.96 -1.13 14.99
C ALA A 356 -3.12 -1.27 13.71
N ALA A 357 -3.00 -2.47 13.21
CA ALA A 357 -2.38 -2.73 11.93
C ALA A 357 -3.36 -2.46 10.78
N GLY A 358 -2.84 -1.95 9.68
CA GLY A 358 -3.64 -1.57 8.51
C GLY A 358 -2.90 -1.79 7.20
N ALA A 359 -3.38 -1.13 6.16
CA ALA A 359 -2.76 -1.20 4.85
C ALA A 359 -1.34 -0.62 4.88
N MET A 360 -0.38 -1.37 4.35
CA MET A 360 0.95 -0.90 4.04
C MET A 360 1.43 -1.55 2.74
N ARG A 361 2.15 -0.81 1.90
CA ARG A 361 2.67 -1.20 0.58
C ARG A 361 2.97 -2.69 0.49
N GLY A 362 2.22 -3.42 -0.36
CA GLY A 362 2.28 -4.87 -0.49
C GLY A 362 1.17 -5.66 0.22
N TYR A 363 0.46 -5.08 1.21
CA TYR A 363 -0.81 -5.59 1.78
C TYR A 363 -0.78 -7.08 2.16
N GLY A 364 0.17 -7.50 3.01
CA GLY A 364 0.38 -8.89 3.44
C GLY A 364 1.37 -9.69 2.59
N MET A 365 1.61 -9.28 1.35
CA MET A 365 2.53 -10.00 0.46
C MET A 365 4.01 -9.95 0.90
N PRO A 366 4.59 -8.85 1.42
CA PRO A 366 5.96 -8.87 1.93
C PRO A 366 6.17 -9.89 3.05
N GLN A 367 5.18 -10.05 3.93
CA GLN A 367 5.21 -11.03 5.02
C GLN A 367 5.15 -12.46 4.48
N ALA A 368 4.16 -12.73 3.63
CA ALA A 368 3.97 -14.04 3.02
C ALA A 368 5.13 -14.43 2.11
N SER A 369 5.65 -13.49 1.30
CA SER A 369 6.82 -13.76 0.44
C SER A 369 8.07 -14.09 1.25
N PHE A 370 8.29 -13.45 2.41
CA PHE A 370 9.40 -13.83 3.28
C PHE A 370 9.29 -15.28 3.74
N ALA A 371 8.13 -15.68 4.25
CA ALA A 371 7.89 -17.03 4.77
C ALA A 371 7.91 -18.10 3.65
N ASP A 372 7.23 -17.80 2.53
CA ASP A 372 7.12 -18.73 1.40
C ASP A 372 8.49 -18.99 0.75
N GLU A 373 9.20 -17.92 0.39
CA GLU A 373 10.50 -18.02 -0.27
C GLU A 373 11.58 -18.63 0.63
N ALA A 374 11.49 -18.40 1.97
CA ALA A 374 12.35 -19.08 2.93
C ALA A 374 12.10 -20.60 2.95
N ASN A 375 10.82 -21.01 3.01
CA ASN A 375 10.44 -22.42 2.96
C ASN A 375 10.83 -23.08 1.61
N ILE A 376 10.73 -22.34 0.51
CA ILE A 376 11.16 -22.83 -0.83
C ILE A 376 12.67 -23.05 -0.90
N ASP A 377 13.50 -22.21 -0.28
CA ASP A 377 14.94 -22.44 -0.17
C ASP A 377 15.24 -23.75 0.60
N GLU A 378 14.50 -23.98 1.67
CA GLU A 378 14.64 -25.22 2.48
C GLU A 378 14.12 -26.44 1.74
N CYS A 379 13.05 -26.31 0.95
CA CYS A 379 12.57 -27.36 0.05
C CYS A 379 13.63 -27.74 -1.01
N ALA A 380 14.25 -26.72 -1.60
CA ALA A 380 15.35 -26.94 -2.56
C ALA A 380 16.53 -27.67 -1.92
N ALA A 381 16.94 -27.26 -0.73
CA ALA A 381 18.02 -27.90 0.03
C ALA A 381 17.69 -29.35 0.39
N ALA A 382 16.46 -29.65 0.79
CA ALA A 382 16.01 -30.99 1.18
C ALA A 382 16.08 -32.00 0.03
N VAL A 383 16.01 -31.56 -1.23
CA VAL A 383 16.16 -32.40 -2.42
C VAL A 383 17.51 -32.21 -3.12
N GLY A 384 18.44 -31.46 -2.51
CA GLY A 384 19.79 -31.23 -3.06
C GLY A 384 19.79 -30.40 -4.35
N MET A 385 18.80 -29.56 -4.57
CA MET A 385 18.66 -28.70 -5.75
C MET A 385 19.10 -27.27 -5.44
N ASP A 386 19.67 -26.58 -6.43
CA ASP A 386 19.91 -25.15 -6.34
C ASP A 386 18.60 -24.38 -6.13
N PRO A 387 18.51 -23.41 -5.19
CA PRO A 387 17.28 -22.67 -4.94
C PRO A 387 16.73 -21.90 -6.17
N LEU A 388 17.60 -21.39 -7.05
CA LEU A 388 17.16 -20.74 -8.28
C LEU A 388 16.63 -21.76 -9.30
N GLU A 389 17.30 -22.90 -9.47
CA GLU A 389 16.85 -24.00 -10.33
C GLU A 389 15.52 -24.59 -9.84
N TYR A 390 15.34 -24.69 -8.51
CA TYR A 390 14.06 -25.11 -7.92
C TYR A 390 12.93 -24.16 -8.34
N ARG A 391 13.14 -22.85 -8.20
CA ARG A 391 12.17 -21.84 -8.63
C ARG A 391 11.87 -21.96 -10.13
N MET A 392 12.89 -21.98 -10.96
CA MET A 392 12.72 -22.10 -12.42
C MET A 392 11.96 -23.36 -12.84
N LYS A 393 12.07 -24.44 -12.06
CA LYS A 393 11.40 -25.72 -12.35
C LYS A 393 9.94 -25.74 -11.91
N PHE A 394 9.61 -25.16 -10.74
CA PHE A 394 8.32 -25.35 -10.08
C PHE A 394 7.46 -24.09 -9.98
N ILE A 395 7.95 -22.93 -10.42
CA ILE A 395 7.17 -21.69 -10.42
C ILE A 395 5.99 -21.81 -11.41
N MET A 396 4.91 -21.06 -11.15
CA MET A 396 3.71 -21.05 -11.99
C MET A 396 4.05 -20.92 -13.50
N PRO A 397 3.67 -21.90 -14.33
CA PRO A 397 3.98 -21.88 -15.75
C PRO A 397 3.03 -20.95 -16.52
N LYS A 398 3.41 -20.67 -17.78
CA LYS A 398 2.50 -20.05 -18.74
C LYS A 398 1.22 -20.88 -18.89
N ASP A 399 0.10 -20.19 -19.16
CA ASP A 399 -1.25 -20.75 -19.37
C ASP A 399 -1.81 -21.51 -18.14
N TYR A 400 -1.19 -21.33 -16.96
CA TYR A 400 -1.76 -21.83 -15.71
C TYR A 400 -3.02 -21.03 -15.36
N HIS A 401 -4.14 -21.73 -15.19
CA HIS A 401 -5.37 -21.16 -14.67
C HIS A 401 -5.49 -21.49 -13.18
N ASP A 402 -5.49 -20.47 -12.34
CA ASP A 402 -5.74 -20.62 -10.92
C ASP A 402 -7.23 -20.63 -10.62
N ALA A 403 -7.78 -21.78 -10.29
CA ALA A 403 -9.21 -21.95 -9.98
C ALA A 403 -9.65 -21.18 -8.73
N PHE A 404 -8.73 -20.82 -7.82
CA PHE A 404 -9.03 -20.08 -6.60
C PHE A 404 -9.28 -18.59 -6.88
N SER A 405 -8.41 -17.94 -7.64
CA SER A 405 -8.56 -16.52 -8.02
C SER A 405 -9.34 -16.32 -9.32
N GLY A 406 -9.50 -17.37 -10.13
CA GLY A 406 -10.08 -17.30 -11.48
C GLY A 406 -9.18 -16.64 -12.53
N ASN A 407 -7.94 -16.33 -12.18
CA ASN A 407 -6.99 -15.68 -13.09
C ASN A 407 -6.19 -16.69 -13.92
N THR A 408 -5.76 -16.24 -15.09
CA THR A 408 -4.90 -17.02 -15.98
C THR A 408 -3.58 -16.30 -16.17
N ASN A 409 -2.49 -17.05 -16.09
CA ASN A 409 -1.16 -16.56 -16.41
C ASN A 409 -0.91 -16.69 -17.93
N TYR A 410 -1.02 -15.60 -18.67
CA TYR A 410 -0.91 -15.61 -20.14
C TYR A 410 0.53 -15.68 -20.66
N PHE A 411 1.54 -15.48 -19.81
CA PHE A 411 2.93 -15.34 -20.24
C PHE A 411 3.87 -16.17 -19.37
N ASP A 412 5.04 -16.54 -19.90
CA ASP A 412 6.12 -17.15 -19.12
C ASP A 412 6.98 -16.08 -18.40
N SER A 413 6.29 -15.10 -17.79
CA SER A 413 6.92 -13.92 -17.22
C SER A 413 7.80 -14.22 -16.02
N PHE A 414 7.42 -15.19 -15.18
CA PHE A 414 8.22 -15.60 -14.04
C PHE A 414 9.59 -16.11 -14.48
N ARG A 415 9.58 -17.07 -15.41
CA ARG A 415 10.81 -17.64 -15.96
C ARG A 415 11.66 -16.58 -16.61
N ALA A 416 11.06 -15.73 -17.45
CA ALA A 416 11.76 -14.64 -18.13
C ALA A 416 12.41 -13.63 -17.14
N CYS A 417 11.73 -13.33 -16.02
CA CYS A 417 12.31 -12.49 -14.97
C CYS A 417 13.48 -13.16 -14.28
N LEU A 418 13.36 -14.45 -13.93
CA LEU A 418 14.42 -15.22 -13.28
C LEU A 418 15.65 -15.36 -14.18
N GLU A 419 15.47 -15.67 -15.47
CA GLU A 419 16.55 -15.77 -16.46
C GLU A 419 17.26 -14.43 -16.63
N LYS A 420 16.49 -13.32 -16.81
CA LYS A 420 17.07 -11.99 -16.95
C LYS A 420 17.85 -11.55 -15.71
N GLY A 421 17.35 -11.87 -14.53
CA GLY A 421 18.04 -11.57 -13.27
C GLY A 421 19.28 -12.45 -13.06
N ARG A 422 19.22 -13.73 -13.40
CA ARG A 422 20.35 -14.68 -13.39
C ARG A 422 21.52 -14.16 -14.24
N ASP A 423 21.20 -13.75 -15.48
CA ASP A 423 22.21 -13.23 -16.41
C ASP A 423 22.78 -11.89 -15.92
N ALA A 424 21.93 -10.95 -15.52
CA ALA A 424 22.38 -9.63 -15.06
C ALA A 424 23.23 -9.71 -13.78
N MET A 425 22.92 -10.66 -12.89
CA MET A 425 23.69 -10.90 -11.66
C MET A 425 24.95 -11.74 -11.88
N ASP A 426 25.10 -12.37 -13.05
CA ASP A 426 26.15 -13.38 -13.30
C ASP A 426 26.14 -14.47 -12.21
N TYR A 427 24.91 -14.94 -11.93
CA TYR A 427 24.57 -15.73 -10.74
C TYR A 427 25.45 -16.99 -10.62
N ASP A 428 25.55 -17.80 -11.67
CA ASP A 428 26.23 -19.10 -11.61
C ASP A 428 27.73 -18.96 -11.34
N ARG A 429 28.37 -18.03 -12.02
CA ARG A 429 29.81 -17.77 -11.82
C ARG A 429 30.09 -17.23 -10.42
N ARG A 430 29.31 -16.24 -9.97
CA ARG A 430 29.47 -15.67 -8.63
C ARG A 430 29.21 -16.69 -7.55
N LYS A 431 28.17 -17.50 -7.67
CA LYS A 431 27.86 -18.56 -6.72
C LYS A 431 29.01 -19.59 -6.62
N ALA A 432 29.56 -20.02 -7.76
CA ALA A 432 30.70 -20.92 -7.79
C ALA A 432 32.00 -20.29 -7.21
N GLU A 433 32.14 -18.96 -7.35
CA GLU A 433 33.23 -18.21 -6.72
C GLU A 433 33.06 -18.15 -5.21
N PHE A 434 31.86 -17.76 -4.72
CA PHE A 434 31.55 -17.56 -3.31
C PHE A 434 31.54 -18.88 -2.49
N ALA A 435 31.21 -19.98 -3.13
CA ALA A 435 31.33 -21.32 -2.50
C ALA A 435 32.73 -21.66 -2.00
N LYS A 436 33.75 -20.88 -2.39
CA LYS A 436 35.14 -21.03 -1.93
C LYS A 436 35.44 -20.23 -0.66
N ASP A 437 34.54 -19.35 -0.23
CA ASP A 437 34.70 -18.53 0.96
C ASP A 437 34.46 -19.38 2.21
N THR A 438 35.51 -19.73 2.94
CA THR A 438 35.47 -20.57 4.15
C THR A 438 35.92 -19.82 5.40
N GLY A 439 36.23 -18.53 5.27
CA GLY A 439 36.69 -17.66 6.36
C GLY A 439 35.57 -17.16 7.27
N SER A 440 35.93 -16.22 8.14
CA SER A 440 34.98 -15.51 9.02
C SER A 440 34.09 -14.53 8.29
N VAL A 441 34.53 -14.02 7.12
CA VAL A 441 33.74 -13.20 6.21
C VAL A 441 33.43 -14.04 4.97
N ARG A 442 32.16 -14.13 4.62
CA ARG A 442 31.69 -14.95 3.48
C ARG A 442 30.75 -14.17 2.60
N ARG A 443 30.88 -14.34 1.30
CA ARG A 443 29.95 -13.79 0.33
C ARG A 443 28.86 -14.80 0.00
N GLY A 444 27.68 -14.29 -0.32
CA GLY A 444 26.55 -15.12 -0.76
C GLY A 444 25.68 -14.41 -1.77
N ILE A 445 24.98 -15.20 -2.57
CA ILE A 445 24.05 -14.74 -3.59
C ILE A 445 22.74 -15.49 -3.46
N GLY A 446 21.61 -14.78 -3.56
CA GLY A 446 20.28 -15.35 -3.42
C GLY A 446 19.28 -14.72 -4.35
N ALA A 447 18.15 -15.39 -4.51
CA ALA A 447 17.03 -14.91 -5.31
C ALA A 447 15.71 -15.24 -4.62
N ALA A 448 14.71 -14.36 -4.82
CA ALA A 448 13.35 -14.60 -4.38
C ALA A 448 12.35 -14.07 -5.41
N SER A 449 11.23 -14.76 -5.58
CA SER A 449 10.18 -14.41 -6.51
C SER A 449 9.06 -13.64 -5.83
N PHE A 450 8.24 -12.95 -6.62
CA PHE A 450 6.97 -12.39 -6.18
C PHE A 450 5.94 -12.39 -7.30
N TRP A 451 4.68 -12.37 -6.91
CA TRP A 451 3.57 -12.04 -7.78
C TRP A 451 2.66 -11.02 -7.07
N TYR A 452 1.80 -10.34 -7.82
CA TYR A 452 0.86 -9.40 -7.26
C TYR A 452 -0.37 -9.22 -8.14
N ASN A 453 -1.57 -9.19 -7.55
CA ASN A 453 -2.79 -8.85 -8.26
C ASN A 453 -2.84 -7.36 -8.56
N THR A 454 -3.38 -7.01 -9.71
CA THR A 454 -3.71 -5.63 -10.05
C THR A 454 -5.13 -5.31 -9.61
N GLY A 455 -5.28 -4.53 -8.53
CA GLY A 455 -6.59 -4.26 -7.95
C GLY A 455 -7.15 -5.38 -7.06
N VAL A 456 -8.46 -5.37 -6.84
CA VAL A 456 -9.15 -6.22 -5.86
C VAL A 456 -10.25 -7.11 -6.45
N TYR A 457 -10.54 -7.01 -7.75
CA TYR A 457 -11.51 -7.91 -8.41
C TYR A 457 -11.00 -9.37 -8.38
N PRO A 458 -11.84 -10.39 -8.15
CA PRO A 458 -13.31 -10.37 -8.03
C PRO A 458 -13.82 -10.16 -6.59
N ILE A 459 -12.94 -9.97 -5.60
CA ILE A 459 -13.32 -9.88 -4.18
C ILE A 459 -14.19 -8.64 -3.91
N SER A 460 -13.91 -7.54 -4.62
CA SER A 460 -14.64 -6.28 -4.50
C SER A 460 -14.86 -5.64 -5.87
N LEU A 461 -15.75 -4.66 -5.92
CA LEU A 461 -16.01 -3.87 -7.11
C LEU A 461 -14.75 -3.08 -7.53
N GLU A 462 -14.50 -3.04 -8.84
CA GLU A 462 -13.51 -2.16 -9.45
C GLU A 462 -14.18 -1.23 -10.46
N THR A 463 -14.11 0.07 -10.15
CA THR A 463 -14.59 1.14 -11.02
C THR A 463 -13.59 2.28 -11.06
N ALA A 464 -13.56 3.01 -12.16
CA ALA A 464 -12.86 4.28 -12.29
C ALA A 464 -13.72 5.23 -13.13
N SER A 465 -13.74 6.51 -12.77
CA SER A 465 -14.52 7.52 -13.50
C SER A 465 -13.62 8.67 -13.92
N ASN A 466 -13.83 9.13 -15.14
CA ASN A 466 -13.03 10.17 -15.76
C ASN A 466 -13.93 11.20 -16.46
N ARG A 467 -13.55 12.46 -16.36
CA ARG A 467 -14.14 13.57 -17.13
C ARG A 467 -13.04 14.28 -17.90
N MET A 468 -13.29 14.54 -19.16
CA MET A 468 -12.42 15.31 -20.05
C MET A 468 -13.19 16.44 -20.74
N GLN A 469 -12.53 17.58 -20.89
CA GLN A 469 -13.05 18.71 -21.66
C GLN A 469 -12.00 19.24 -22.62
N LEU A 470 -12.42 19.59 -23.82
CA LEU A 470 -11.59 20.29 -24.79
C LEU A 470 -11.59 21.78 -24.44
N ASN A 471 -10.42 22.33 -24.13
CA ASN A 471 -10.22 23.76 -23.86
C ASN A 471 -10.16 24.57 -25.17
N LEU A 472 -10.41 25.87 -25.07
CA LEU A 472 -10.46 26.76 -26.26
C LEU A 472 -9.10 26.89 -26.98
N ASP A 473 -8.01 26.59 -26.31
CA ASP A 473 -6.65 26.57 -26.85
C ASP A 473 -6.25 25.20 -27.46
N GLY A 474 -7.19 24.25 -27.52
CA GLY A 474 -6.95 22.91 -28.06
C GLY A 474 -6.33 21.92 -27.09
N THR A 475 -6.05 22.33 -25.86
CA THR A 475 -5.61 21.43 -24.76
C THR A 475 -6.79 20.68 -24.17
N VAL A 476 -6.51 19.67 -23.34
CA VAL A 476 -7.55 18.89 -22.65
C VAL A 476 -7.37 18.99 -21.15
N THR A 477 -8.40 19.38 -20.41
CA THR A 477 -8.47 19.23 -18.96
C THR A 477 -9.07 17.88 -18.61
N MET A 478 -8.41 17.15 -17.72
CA MET A 478 -8.82 15.83 -17.23
C MET A 478 -9.04 15.85 -15.73
N GLN A 479 -10.13 15.25 -15.27
CA GLN A 479 -10.46 15.02 -13.87
C GLN A 479 -10.74 13.53 -13.64
N CYS A 480 -10.20 12.96 -12.56
CA CYS A 480 -10.48 11.58 -12.15
C CYS A 480 -10.53 11.45 -10.64
N GLY A 481 -11.15 10.37 -10.16
CA GLY A 481 -11.23 10.07 -8.72
C GLY A 481 -10.00 9.32 -8.18
N GLU A 482 -9.08 8.92 -9.05
CA GLU A 482 -7.85 8.22 -8.68
C GLU A 482 -6.75 9.21 -8.28
N THR A 483 -6.05 8.95 -7.16
CA THR A 483 -5.28 9.99 -6.45
C THR A 483 -3.79 9.96 -6.74
N GLU A 484 -3.19 11.12 -7.05
CA GLU A 484 -1.74 11.35 -6.98
C GLU A 484 -1.32 11.42 -5.49
N ILE A 485 -0.37 10.60 -5.08
CA ILE A 485 0.17 10.52 -3.71
C ILE A 485 1.70 10.66 -3.65
N GLY A 486 2.30 11.11 -4.75
CA GLY A 486 3.74 11.23 -4.95
C GLY A 486 4.33 10.27 -5.97
N GLN A 487 3.57 9.24 -6.39
CA GLN A 487 4.03 8.18 -7.28
C GLN A 487 4.18 8.60 -8.76
N GLY A 488 3.57 9.72 -9.17
CA GLY A 488 3.64 10.21 -10.55
C GLY A 488 2.45 9.82 -11.43
N ALA A 489 1.31 9.49 -10.81
CA ALA A 489 0.08 9.11 -11.51
C ALA A 489 -0.39 10.19 -12.50
N ASP A 490 -0.41 11.47 -12.10
CA ASP A 490 -0.82 12.58 -12.95
C ASP A 490 -0.05 12.64 -14.28
N THR A 491 1.24 12.33 -14.25
CA THR A 491 2.08 12.30 -15.45
C THR A 491 1.73 11.12 -16.34
N ALA A 492 1.53 9.94 -15.76
CA ALA A 492 1.09 8.76 -16.50
C ALA A 492 -0.30 8.98 -17.13
N TYR A 493 -1.23 9.59 -16.39
CA TYR A 493 -2.56 9.93 -16.88
C TYR A 493 -2.52 10.95 -18.02
N ALA A 494 -1.66 11.97 -17.92
CA ALA A 494 -1.46 12.92 -19.01
C ALA A 494 -0.93 12.23 -20.29
N GLN A 495 0.02 11.29 -20.16
CA GLN A 495 0.52 10.51 -21.31
C GLN A 495 -0.57 9.63 -21.94
N MET A 496 -1.34 8.93 -21.10
CA MET A 496 -2.42 8.05 -21.55
C MET A 496 -3.56 8.84 -22.21
N THR A 497 -3.96 9.96 -21.60
CA THR A 497 -5.01 10.86 -22.15
C THR A 497 -4.58 11.45 -23.49
N ALA A 498 -3.35 11.94 -23.60
CA ALA A 498 -2.83 12.46 -24.86
C ALA A 498 -2.87 11.40 -25.98
N LYS A 499 -2.58 10.14 -25.66
CA LYS A 499 -2.69 9.01 -26.60
C LYS A 499 -4.15 8.72 -26.95
N ALA A 500 -5.05 8.67 -25.96
CA ALA A 500 -6.46 8.33 -26.17
C ALA A 500 -7.20 9.36 -27.04
N VAL A 501 -6.90 10.64 -26.86
CA VAL A 501 -7.51 11.74 -27.63
C VAL A 501 -6.81 11.98 -28.96
N GLY A 502 -5.52 11.68 -29.09
CA GLY A 502 -4.71 11.95 -30.28
C GLY A 502 -3.99 13.30 -30.24
N LEU A 503 -3.61 13.77 -29.03
CA LEU A 503 -2.86 15.01 -28.84
C LEU A 503 -1.38 14.85 -29.21
N LYS A 504 -0.69 15.95 -29.42
CA LYS A 504 0.73 15.97 -29.78
C LYS A 504 1.63 15.61 -28.61
N SER A 505 1.28 16.07 -27.42
CA SER A 505 2.12 15.99 -26.24
C SER A 505 1.30 15.74 -24.98
N TYR A 506 1.89 15.06 -23.98
CA TYR A 506 1.32 14.98 -22.64
C TYR A 506 1.17 16.36 -21.95
N LYS A 507 1.92 17.38 -22.41
CA LYS A 507 1.83 18.76 -21.94
C LYS A 507 0.56 19.47 -22.40
N ASP A 508 -0.13 18.92 -23.41
CA ASP A 508 -1.42 19.40 -23.88
C ASP A 508 -2.58 18.87 -23.00
N VAL A 509 -2.25 18.15 -21.92
CA VAL A 509 -3.21 17.64 -20.95
C VAL A 509 -2.97 18.30 -19.59
N HIS A 510 -4.01 18.94 -19.06
CA HIS A 510 -4.03 19.46 -17.71
C HIS A 510 -4.76 18.46 -16.78
N VAL A 511 -4.04 17.73 -15.94
CA VAL A 511 -4.61 16.83 -14.94
C VAL A 511 -4.92 17.63 -13.67
N VAL A 512 -6.17 17.62 -13.23
CA VAL A 512 -6.58 18.27 -11.98
C VAL A 512 -6.25 17.35 -10.80
N SER A 513 -5.10 17.60 -10.17
CA SER A 513 -4.57 16.75 -9.09
C SER A 513 -5.23 16.97 -7.73
N CYS A 514 -5.83 18.13 -7.51
CA CYS A 514 -6.60 18.42 -6.30
C CYS A 514 -8.03 17.89 -6.48
N GLN A 515 -8.33 16.76 -5.84
CA GLN A 515 -9.67 16.19 -5.90
C GLN A 515 -10.58 16.85 -4.86
N ASP A 516 -11.81 17.08 -5.27
CA ASP A 516 -12.91 17.60 -4.50
C ASP A 516 -14.12 16.70 -4.72
N THR A 517 -14.67 16.12 -3.68
CA THR A 517 -15.73 15.11 -3.79
C THR A 517 -17.07 15.66 -4.33
N ASP A 518 -17.22 16.96 -4.44
CA ASP A 518 -18.39 17.58 -5.04
C ASP A 518 -18.25 17.78 -6.56
N ILE A 519 -17.01 17.88 -7.06
CA ILE A 519 -16.70 18.24 -8.44
C ILE A 519 -16.05 17.10 -9.20
N THR A 520 -15.14 16.38 -8.55
CA THR A 520 -14.35 15.32 -9.18
C THR A 520 -15.19 14.05 -9.40
N PRO A 521 -15.12 13.39 -10.56
CA PRO A 521 -15.77 12.09 -10.76
C PRO A 521 -15.41 11.10 -9.67
N THR A 522 -16.36 10.24 -9.29
CA THR A 522 -16.15 9.28 -8.20
C THR A 522 -15.06 8.27 -8.56
N GLY A 523 -14.11 8.07 -7.64
CA GLY A 523 -13.07 7.07 -7.73
C GLY A 523 -12.80 6.44 -6.37
N LEU A 524 -12.15 5.29 -6.40
CA LEU A 524 -11.84 4.54 -5.19
C LEU A 524 -10.50 4.93 -4.56
N GLY A 525 -9.66 5.69 -5.30
CA GLY A 525 -8.40 6.22 -4.81
C GLY A 525 -7.18 5.32 -5.05
N ALA A 526 -6.08 5.59 -4.32
CA ALA A 526 -4.78 4.95 -4.49
C ALA A 526 -4.55 3.79 -3.53
N TYR A 527 -4.73 2.55 -4.00
CA TYR A 527 -4.42 1.31 -3.28
C TYR A 527 -4.31 0.12 -4.25
N ALA A 528 -3.85 -1.04 -3.78
CA ALA A 528 -3.77 -2.32 -4.50
C ALA A 528 -3.12 -2.21 -5.90
N SER A 529 -2.21 -1.25 -6.08
CA SER A 529 -1.50 -0.95 -7.35
C SER A 529 -2.43 -0.86 -8.57
N ARG A 530 -3.68 -0.43 -8.35
CA ARG A 530 -4.78 -0.47 -9.33
C ARG A 530 -4.79 0.67 -10.32
N GLN A 531 -4.24 1.82 -9.96
CA GLN A 531 -4.52 3.10 -10.61
C GLN A 531 -4.23 3.12 -12.12
N THR A 532 -3.02 2.76 -12.56
CA THR A 532 -2.66 2.81 -13.99
C THR A 532 -3.50 1.83 -14.82
N TYR A 533 -3.86 0.68 -14.25
CA TYR A 533 -4.70 -0.31 -14.91
C TYR A 533 -6.16 0.14 -14.94
N MET A 534 -6.77 0.47 -13.79
CA MET A 534 -8.20 0.79 -13.67
C MET A 534 -8.53 2.13 -14.32
N GLU A 535 -7.76 3.19 -14.00
CA GLU A 535 -7.95 4.50 -14.62
C GLU A 535 -7.66 4.45 -16.14
N GLY A 536 -6.79 3.53 -16.57
CA GLY A 536 -6.55 3.25 -17.99
C GLY A 536 -7.82 2.92 -18.77
N PHE A 537 -8.74 2.13 -18.19
CA PHE A 537 -10.04 1.86 -18.80
C PHE A 537 -10.92 3.12 -18.91
N ALA A 538 -10.96 3.92 -17.83
CA ALA A 538 -11.75 5.15 -17.83
C ALA A 538 -11.17 6.19 -18.80
N ILE A 539 -9.86 6.35 -18.85
CA ILE A 539 -9.16 7.24 -19.80
C ILE A 539 -9.43 6.80 -21.25
N ASP A 540 -9.29 5.51 -21.56
CA ASP A 540 -9.55 5.01 -22.91
C ASP A 540 -11.01 5.24 -23.32
N GLN A 541 -11.96 4.90 -22.45
CA GLN A 541 -13.39 5.06 -22.70
C GLN A 541 -13.78 6.54 -22.87
N THR A 542 -13.38 7.40 -21.93
CA THR A 542 -13.70 8.84 -21.97
C THR A 542 -12.99 9.54 -23.14
N GLY A 543 -11.72 9.19 -23.39
CA GLY A 543 -10.94 9.73 -24.49
C GLY A 543 -11.56 9.40 -25.85
N ARG A 544 -12.05 8.17 -26.03
CA ARG A 544 -12.81 7.78 -27.26
C ARG A 544 -14.11 8.57 -27.39
N LEU A 545 -14.85 8.76 -26.32
CA LEU A 545 -16.08 9.55 -26.31
C LEU A 545 -15.80 11.01 -26.67
N LEU A 546 -14.77 11.62 -26.06
CA LEU A 546 -14.35 12.98 -26.38
C LEU A 546 -13.94 13.11 -27.84
N ARG A 547 -13.13 12.17 -28.32
CA ARG A 547 -12.69 12.11 -29.73
C ARG A 547 -13.85 11.98 -30.68
N GLN A 548 -14.85 11.13 -30.38
CA GLN A 548 -16.05 11.00 -31.20
C GLN A 548 -16.84 12.33 -31.31
N LYS A 549 -17.01 13.05 -30.19
CA LYS A 549 -17.68 14.35 -30.16
C LYS A 549 -16.91 15.40 -30.97
N ILE A 550 -15.58 15.46 -30.81
CA ILE A 550 -14.73 16.38 -31.60
C ILE A 550 -14.88 16.11 -33.11
N LEU A 551 -14.79 14.84 -33.50
CA LEU A 551 -14.90 14.47 -34.92
C LEU A 551 -16.31 14.68 -35.49
N ALA A 552 -17.35 14.48 -34.67
CA ALA A 552 -18.74 14.77 -35.10
C ALA A 552 -18.93 16.27 -35.36
N TYR A 553 -18.43 17.13 -34.48
CA TYR A 553 -18.50 18.57 -34.67
C TYR A 553 -17.64 19.05 -35.86
N ALA A 554 -16.42 18.48 -36.01
CA ALA A 554 -15.59 18.75 -37.20
C ALA A 554 -16.26 18.36 -38.50
N ALA A 555 -16.94 17.21 -38.51
CA ALA A 555 -17.68 16.72 -39.69
C ALA A 555 -18.84 17.65 -40.09
N GLU A 556 -19.57 18.19 -39.12
CA GLU A 556 -20.60 19.22 -39.34
C GLU A 556 -19.98 20.47 -39.94
N MET A 557 -18.87 20.98 -39.40
CA MET A 557 -18.16 22.14 -39.92
C MET A 557 -17.67 21.95 -41.37
N LEU A 558 -17.21 20.74 -41.69
CA LEU A 558 -16.61 20.43 -43.01
C LEU A 558 -17.60 19.87 -44.02
N GLY A 559 -18.85 19.60 -43.60
CA GLY A 559 -19.87 18.99 -44.47
C GLY A 559 -19.51 17.60 -44.99
N CYS A 560 -18.87 16.76 -44.12
CA CYS A 560 -18.43 15.42 -44.48
C CYS A 560 -18.82 14.39 -43.39
N SER A 561 -18.50 13.10 -43.59
CA SER A 561 -18.70 12.09 -42.57
C SER A 561 -17.60 12.14 -41.50
N ALA A 562 -17.96 11.97 -40.20
CA ALA A 562 -17.00 11.84 -39.15
C ALA A 562 -16.04 10.63 -39.31
N GLU A 563 -16.49 9.61 -40.03
CA GLU A 563 -15.69 8.42 -40.37
C GLU A 563 -14.50 8.71 -41.27
N GLU A 564 -14.59 9.82 -42.07
CA GLU A 564 -13.52 10.28 -42.93
C GLU A 564 -12.42 11.02 -42.21
N LEU A 565 -12.67 11.41 -40.94
CA LEU A 565 -11.81 12.25 -40.14
C LEU A 565 -11.10 11.45 -39.03
N ASP A 566 -9.93 11.94 -38.61
CA ASP A 566 -9.18 11.45 -37.48
C ASP A 566 -8.53 12.61 -36.71
N ILE A 567 -8.05 12.37 -35.49
CA ILE A 567 -7.25 13.33 -34.72
C ILE A 567 -5.81 12.80 -34.64
N VAL A 568 -4.88 13.57 -35.19
CA VAL A 568 -3.46 13.25 -35.19
C VAL A 568 -2.67 14.46 -34.75
N GLU A 569 -1.87 14.28 -33.68
CA GLU A 569 -1.02 15.34 -33.12
C GLU A 569 -1.74 16.67 -32.85
N GLY A 570 -2.99 16.59 -32.33
CA GLY A 570 -3.81 17.76 -32.00
C GLY A 570 -4.45 18.45 -33.21
N ASN A 571 -4.49 17.77 -34.35
CA ASN A 571 -5.14 18.29 -35.57
C ASN A 571 -6.22 17.31 -36.05
N VAL A 572 -7.33 17.84 -36.56
CA VAL A 572 -8.29 17.08 -37.34
C VAL A 572 -7.72 16.86 -38.72
N VAL A 573 -7.64 15.62 -39.17
CA VAL A 573 -7.06 15.22 -40.47
C VAL A 573 -8.00 14.34 -41.25
N ARG A 574 -7.91 14.38 -42.58
CA ARG A 574 -8.56 13.38 -43.45
C ARG A 574 -7.83 12.05 -43.37
N LYS A 575 -8.53 10.97 -43.05
CA LYS A 575 -7.91 9.62 -42.92
C LYS A 575 -7.24 9.15 -44.21
N GLU A 576 -7.87 9.39 -45.34
CA GLU A 576 -7.38 8.89 -46.62
C GLU A 576 -6.11 9.61 -47.11
N SER A 577 -6.07 10.95 -46.99
CA SER A 577 -4.97 11.77 -47.53
C SER A 577 -3.95 12.19 -46.49
N GLY A 578 -4.28 12.13 -45.17
CA GLY A 578 -3.50 12.71 -44.10
C GLY A 578 -3.52 14.25 -44.10
N ALA A 579 -4.33 14.88 -44.90
CA ALA A 579 -4.40 16.35 -44.97
C ALA A 579 -4.98 16.93 -43.70
N VAL A 580 -4.32 17.96 -43.17
CA VAL A 580 -4.77 18.70 -41.98
C VAL A 580 -5.91 19.63 -42.40
N GLU A 581 -7.06 19.48 -41.77
CA GLU A 581 -8.23 20.34 -42.00
C GLU A 581 -8.23 21.53 -41.04
N MET A 582 -7.99 21.28 -39.73
CA MET A 582 -7.91 22.32 -38.73
C MET A 582 -7.21 21.81 -37.46
N ASP A 583 -6.68 22.70 -36.63
CA ASP A 583 -6.23 22.37 -35.28
C ASP A 583 -7.39 22.35 -34.27
N LEU A 584 -7.15 21.72 -33.12
CA LEU A 584 -8.18 21.58 -32.06
C LEU A 584 -8.55 22.93 -31.41
N SER A 585 -7.67 23.94 -31.40
CA SER A 585 -8.01 25.28 -30.93
C SER A 585 -9.02 25.96 -31.78
N HIS A 586 -8.81 25.94 -33.13
CA HIS A 586 -9.78 26.50 -34.08
C HIS A 586 -11.15 25.80 -33.97
N LEU A 587 -11.16 24.48 -33.86
CA LEU A 587 -12.39 23.71 -33.67
C LEU A 587 -13.09 24.10 -32.38
N ALA A 588 -12.37 24.12 -31.22
CA ALA A 588 -12.93 24.44 -29.92
C ALA A 588 -13.50 25.86 -29.84
N MET A 589 -12.77 26.84 -30.38
CA MET A 589 -13.25 28.22 -30.48
C MET A 589 -14.49 28.32 -31.35
N THR A 590 -14.51 27.65 -32.51
CA THR A 590 -15.69 27.64 -33.41
C THR A 590 -16.87 26.97 -32.73
N ALA A 591 -16.67 25.81 -32.08
CA ALA A 591 -17.73 25.10 -31.34
C ALA A 591 -18.35 25.96 -30.26
N GLN A 592 -17.53 26.62 -29.44
CA GLN A 592 -18.01 27.45 -28.32
C GLN A 592 -18.78 28.69 -28.78
N TYR A 593 -18.35 29.34 -29.86
CA TYR A 593 -18.91 30.62 -30.31
C TYR A 593 -19.74 30.56 -31.56
N ASN A 594 -20.11 29.34 -32.02
CA ASN A 594 -21.00 29.18 -33.17
C ASN A 594 -22.40 29.68 -32.83
N PRO A 595 -22.94 30.69 -33.55
CA PRO A 595 -24.25 31.28 -33.23
C PRO A 595 -25.43 30.33 -33.58
N VAL A 596 -25.21 29.29 -34.35
CA VAL A 596 -26.23 28.31 -34.74
C VAL A 596 -26.22 27.08 -33.86
N HIS A 597 -25.01 26.57 -33.58
CA HIS A 597 -24.82 25.36 -32.76
C HIS A 597 -23.60 25.56 -31.85
N SER A 598 -23.85 26.18 -30.71
CA SER A 598 -22.79 26.35 -29.66
C SER A 598 -22.67 25.10 -28.81
N GLU A 599 -21.47 24.57 -28.68
CA GLU A 599 -21.18 23.43 -27.82
C GLU A 599 -19.82 23.58 -27.09
N HIS A 600 -19.83 23.35 -25.79
CA HIS A 600 -18.61 23.09 -25.03
C HIS A 600 -18.33 21.58 -25.01
N ILE A 601 -17.34 21.14 -25.78
CA ILE A 601 -17.10 19.72 -26.04
C ILE A 601 -16.52 19.05 -24.83
N THR A 602 -17.32 18.20 -24.16
CA THR A 602 -16.95 17.46 -22.94
C THR A 602 -17.38 16.00 -23.02
N ALA A 603 -16.66 15.12 -22.31
CA ALA A 603 -17.04 13.72 -22.15
C ALA A 603 -16.81 13.28 -20.70
N GLU A 604 -17.67 12.40 -20.21
CA GLU A 604 -17.54 11.75 -18.91
C GLU A 604 -17.99 10.30 -19.01
N SER A 605 -17.27 9.41 -18.34
CA SER A 605 -17.67 8.00 -18.25
C SER A 605 -17.16 7.34 -16.98
N THR A 606 -17.84 6.24 -16.62
CA THR A 606 -17.43 5.33 -15.56
C THR A 606 -17.16 3.97 -16.17
N ALA A 607 -15.97 3.47 -16.03
CA ALA A 607 -15.61 2.11 -16.41
C ALA A 607 -15.88 1.15 -15.24
N THR A 608 -16.54 0.03 -15.51
CA THR A 608 -16.66 -1.10 -14.59
C THR A 608 -15.74 -2.19 -15.06
N ILE A 609 -14.73 -2.52 -14.25
CA ILE A 609 -13.66 -3.45 -14.61
C ILE A 609 -13.93 -4.81 -13.96
N ARG A 610 -14.01 -5.86 -14.79
CA ARG A 610 -14.27 -7.24 -14.38
C ARG A 610 -13.09 -8.16 -14.75
N SER A 611 -11.90 -7.63 -14.66
CA SER A 611 -10.65 -8.34 -14.92
C SER A 611 -9.63 -8.00 -13.87
N ASN A 612 -8.65 -8.87 -13.73
CA ASN A 612 -7.47 -8.69 -12.91
C ASN A 612 -6.27 -9.15 -13.71
N ALA A 613 -5.09 -8.68 -13.38
CA ALA A 613 -3.85 -9.04 -14.04
C ALA A 613 -2.81 -9.43 -13.00
N TYR A 614 -1.99 -10.42 -13.35
CA TYR A 614 -0.82 -10.78 -12.57
C TYR A 614 0.38 -9.94 -12.97
N SER A 615 0.98 -9.26 -12.00
CA SER A 615 2.32 -8.72 -12.10
C SER A 615 3.30 -9.70 -11.47
N PHE A 616 4.43 -9.93 -12.11
CA PHE A 616 5.44 -10.90 -11.70
C PHE A 616 6.80 -10.26 -11.56
N GLY A 617 7.68 -10.90 -10.79
CA GLY A 617 9.06 -10.50 -10.74
C GLY A 617 9.88 -11.31 -9.75
N CYS A 618 11.13 -10.88 -9.62
CA CYS A 618 12.08 -11.46 -8.69
C CYS A 618 13.09 -10.42 -8.24
N THR A 619 13.70 -10.65 -7.09
CA THR A 619 14.88 -9.90 -6.62
C THR A 619 16.05 -10.83 -6.50
N PHE A 620 17.22 -10.39 -6.96
CA PHE A 620 18.52 -11.02 -6.71
C PHE A 620 19.31 -10.13 -5.76
N ALA A 621 19.96 -10.75 -4.78
CA ALA A 621 20.78 -10.06 -3.81
C ALA A 621 22.15 -10.72 -3.67
N GLU A 622 23.21 -9.90 -3.55
CA GLU A 622 24.57 -10.32 -3.18
C GLU A 622 24.92 -9.68 -1.85
N VAL A 623 25.38 -10.48 -0.90
CA VAL A 623 25.75 -10.04 0.43
C VAL A 623 27.16 -10.45 0.80
N GLU A 624 27.75 -9.71 1.74
CA GLU A 624 28.93 -10.09 2.49
C GLU A 624 28.51 -10.22 3.97
N VAL A 625 28.77 -11.38 4.55
CA VAL A 625 28.41 -11.71 5.94
C VAL A 625 29.69 -11.82 6.77
N ASP A 626 29.87 -10.89 7.70
CA ASP A 626 30.89 -10.95 8.73
C ASP A 626 30.32 -11.72 9.93
N ILE A 627 30.73 -13.00 10.07
CA ILE A 627 30.17 -13.91 11.07
C ILE A 627 30.49 -13.44 12.50
N PRO A 628 31.76 -13.14 12.88
CA PRO A 628 32.08 -12.65 14.22
C PRO A 628 31.37 -11.36 14.59
N MET A 629 31.20 -10.44 13.65
CA MET A 629 30.54 -9.15 13.88
C MET A 629 29.02 -9.24 13.78
N CYS A 630 28.48 -10.38 13.36
CA CYS A 630 27.04 -10.54 13.07
C CYS A 630 26.52 -9.45 12.15
N LYS A 631 27.27 -9.13 11.10
CA LYS A 631 26.97 -8.03 10.19
C LYS A 631 26.74 -8.52 8.76
N VAL A 632 25.67 -8.06 8.17
CA VAL A 632 25.39 -8.22 6.73
C VAL A 632 25.63 -6.90 6.03
N THR A 633 26.38 -6.95 4.93
CA THR A 633 26.56 -5.83 4.01
C THR A 633 25.96 -6.23 2.66
N LEU A 634 24.93 -5.52 2.23
CA LEU A 634 24.32 -5.72 0.92
C LEU A 634 25.24 -5.10 -0.15
N LYS A 635 25.77 -5.92 -1.05
CA LYS A 635 26.77 -5.49 -2.05
C LYS A 635 26.15 -5.13 -3.39
N ARG A 636 25.11 -5.84 -3.78
CA ARG A 636 24.37 -5.63 -5.03
C ARG A 636 22.94 -6.14 -4.88
N ILE A 637 21.99 -5.46 -5.51
CA ILE A 637 20.60 -5.89 -5.55
C ILE A 637 19.98 -5.52 -6.90
N ILE A 638 19.27 -6.47 -7.51
CA ILE A 638 18.57 -6.29 -8.78
C ILE A 638 17.13 -6.73 -8.60
N ASN A 639 16.17 -5.89 -8.98
CA ASN A 639 14.77 -6.29 -9.11
C ASN A 639 14.40 -6.38 -10.60
N VAL A 640 13.86 -7.50 -11.00
CA VAL A 640 13.33 -7.72 -12.35
C VAL A 640 11.82 -7.81 -12.28
N HIS A 641 11.11 -6.99 -13.06
CA HIS A 641 9.67 -6.82 -12.93
C HIS A 641 8.96 -6.90 -14.29
N ASP A 642 7.87 -7.68 -14.37
CA ASP A 642 6.88 -7.61 -15.43
C ASP A 642 5.64 -6.87 -14.93
N CYS A 643 5.53 -5.60 -15.25
CA CYS A 643 4.35 -4.76 -15.01
C CYS A 643 3.56 -4.45 -16.30
N GLY A 644 3.71 -5.29 -17.32
CA GLY A 644 3.11 -5.09 -18.63
C GLY A 644 3.83 -4.01 -19.43
N SER A 645 3.08 -3.16 -20.11
CA SER A 645 3.62 -2.01 -20.83
C SER A 645 4.05 -0.90 -19.89
N LEU A 646 5.24 -0.37 -20.10
CA LEU A 646 5.73 0.81 -19.38
C LEU A 646 5.09 2.09 -19.95
N ILE A 647 4.32 2.81 -19.15
CA ILE A 647 3.76 4.11 -19.57
C ILE A 647 4.87 5.18 -19.55
N ASN A 648 5.63 5.24 -18.44
CA ASN A 648 6.79 6.10 -18.28
C ASN A 648 7.92 5.30 -17.63
N PRO A 649 8.94 4.86 -18.36
CA PRO A 649 10.02 4.02 -17.83
C PRO A 649 10.73 4.60 -16.62
N ALA A 650 11.05 5.91 -16.60
CA ALA A 650 11.73 6.54 -15.47
C ALA A 650 10.87 6.56 -14.19
N LEU A 651 9.55 6.77 -14.32
CA LEU A 651 8.65 6.71 -13.16
C LEU A 651 8.45 5.26 -12.68
N ALA A 652 8.44 4.29 -13.60
CA ALA A 652 8.38 2.88 -13.26
C ALA A 652 9.63 2.45 -12.47
N GLU A 653 10.82 2.82 -12.95
CA GLU A 653 12.09 2.59 -12.27
C GLU A 653 12.10 3.19 -10.86
N ALA A 654 11.66 4.44 -10.71
CA ALA A 654 11.57 5.11 -9.41
C ALA A 654 10.64 4.36 -8.42
N GLN A 655 9.52 3.77 -8.90
CA GLN A 655 8.65 2.94 -8.07
C GLN A 655 9.34 1.64 -7.64
N VAL A 656 10.11 1.01 -8.51
CA VAL A 656 10.89 -0.19 -8.18
C VAL A 656 11.95 0.13 -7.13
N HIS A 657 12.73 1.19 -7.31
CA HIS A 657 13.74 1.63 -6.34
C HIS A 657 13.15 1.91 -4.95
N GLY A 658 12.01 2.63 -4.89
CA GLY A 658 11.34 2.90 -3.63
C GLY A 658 10.76 1.65 -2.96
N GLY A 659 10.31 0.66 -3.73
CA GLY A 659 9.89 -0.65 -3.21
C GLY A 659 11.05 -1.48 -2.68
N MET A 660 12.16 -1.51 -3.42
CA MET A 660 13.40 -2.19 -3.01
C MET A 660 13.94 -1.61 -1.70
N SER A 661 14.03 -0.28 -1.60
CA SER A 661 14.49 0.41 -0.38
C SER A 661 13.65 0.01 0.84
N MET A 662 12.32 0.05 0.72
CA MET A 662 11.42 -0.39 1.79
C MET A 662 11.60 -1.88 2.13
N GLY A 663 11.78 -2.75 1.14
CA GLY A 663 12.03 -4.17 1.35
C GLY A 663 13.39 -4.48 1.97
N ILE A 664 14.43 -3.69 1.69
CA ILE A 664 15.75 -3.79 2.34
C ILE A 664 15.63 -3.44 3.82
N GLY A 665 14.98 -2.30 4.14
CA GLY A 665 14.74 -1.91 5.53
C GLY A 665 13.95 -2.97 6.29
N TYR A 666 12.89 -3.51 5.69
CA TYR A 666 12.09 -4.61 6.24
C TYR A 666 12.91 -5.87 6.49
N GLY A 667 13.89 -6.17 5.62
CA GLY A 667 14.76 -7.32 5.73
C GLY A 667 15.86 -7.20 6.79
N LEU A 668 16.38 -6.00 7.03
CA LEU A 668 17.63 -5.83 7.77
C LEU A 668 17.53 -4.98 9.05
N SER A 669 16.60 -4.00 9.14
CA SER A 669 16.71 -3.00 10.20
C SER A 669 15.38 -2.52 10.81
N GLU A 670 14.27 -2.55 10.08
CA GLU A 670 13.03 -1.93 10.54
C GLU A 670 12.21 -2.83 11.44
N GLN A 671 11.94 -2.36 12.64
CA GLN A 671 11.06 -3.02 13.62
C GLN A 671 10.54 -2.00 14.63
N LEU A 672 9.24 -1.97 14.86
CA LEU A 672 8.65 -1.23 15.97
C LEU A 672 8.64 -2.14 17.22
N LEU A 673 9.32 -1.69 18.27
CA LEU A 673 9.49 -2.42 19.52
C LEU A 673 8.48 -1.95 20.56
N PHE A 674 8.01 -2.88 21.39
CA PHE A 674 7.05 -2.60 22.46
C PHE A 674 7.58 -3.06 23.81
N ASP A 675 7.34 -2.25 24.84
CA ASP A 675 7.57 -2.65 26.22
C ASP A 675 6.51 -3.68 26.65
N GLU A 676 6.94 -4.86 27.01
CA GLU A 676 6.03 -5.97 27.37
C GLU A 676 5.22 -5.71 28.67
N LYS A 677 5.66 -4.75 29.51
CA LYS A 677 5.01 -4.44 30.78
C LYS A 677 3.99 -3.32 30.67
N THR A 678 4.13 -2.44 29.68
CA THR A 678 3.28 -1.24 29.53
C THR A 678 2.58 -1.15 28.19
N GLY A 679 2.96 -1.96 27.18
CA GLY A 679 2.49 -1.85 25.82
C GLY A 679 3.01 -0.63 25.05
N LYS A 680 3.87 0.19 25.67
CA LYS A 680 4.40 1.42 25.07
C LYS A 680 5.37 1.11 23.93
N PRO A 681 5.26 1.80 22.77
CA PRO A 681 6.31 1.78 21.75
C PRO A 681 7.62 2.35 22.29
N LEU A 682 8.74 1.62 22.09
CA LEU A 682 10.05 1.98 22.64
C LEU A 682 10.89 2.85 21.69
N ASN A 683 10.67 2.74 20.38
CA ASN A 683 11.43 3.41 19.33
C ASN A 683 10.50 4.18 18.37
N ASN A 684 9.66 5.03 18.93
CA ASN A 684 8.62 5.78 18.22
C ASN A 684 9.12 7.09 17.58
N ASN A 685 10.36 7.11 17.10
CA ASN A 685 10.95 8.27 16.44
C ASN A 685 12.01 7.84 15.41
N LEU A 686 12.40 8.72 14.48
CA LEU A 686 13.35 8.38 13.42
C LEU A 686 14.82 8.31 13.87
N LEU A 687 15.13 8.62 15.13
CA LEU A 687 16.46 8.38 15.70
C LEU A 687 16.62 6.91 16.12
N ASP A 688 15.61 6.34 16.74
CA ASP A 688 15.67 4.99 17.31
C ASP A 688 15.10 3.93 16.36
N TYR A 689 14.08 4.25 15.57
CA TYR A 689 13.57 3.41 14.49
C TYR A 689 14.54 3.49 13.29
N LYS A 690 15.11 2.35 12.92
CA LYS A 690 16.22 2.28 11.95
C LYS A 690 15.71 2.15 10.51
N LEU A 691 15.21 3.27 9.97
CA LEU A 691 14.92 3.36 8.55
C LEU A 691 16.23 3.32 7.74
N SER A 692 16.27 2.52 6.67
CA SER A 692 17.45 2.45 5.80
C SER A 692 17.72 3.79 5.13
N THR A 693 18.98 4.19 5.09
CA THR A 693 19.46 5.41 4.44
C THR A 693 20.16 5.09 3.11
N VAL A 694 20.48 6.11 2.34
CA VAL A 694 21.26 5.95 1.09
C VAL A 694 22.63 5.30 1.32
N MET A 695 23.18 5.38 2.54
CA MET A 695 24.47 4.75 2.90
C MET A 695 24.33 3.25 3.19
N ASP A 696 23.13 2.76 3.43
CA ASP A 696 22.83 1.36 3.71
C ASP A 696 22.51 0.57 2.44
N HIS A 697 22.36 1.26 1.31
CA HIS A 697 22.01 0.67 0.03
C HIS A 697 23.21 0.62 -0.93
N PRO A 698 23.37 -0.47 -1.70
CA PRO A 698 24.12 -0.43 -2.95
C PRO A 698 23.32 0.35 -4.01
N ASP A 699 23.84 0.47 -5.21
CA ASP A 699 23.07 0.92 -6.36
C ASP A 699 21.86 -0.03 -6.54
N LEU A 700 20.67 0.57 -6.63
CA LEU A 700 19.42 -0.17 -6.84
C LEU A 700 19.21 -0.35 -8.35
N GLU A 701 19.27 -1.59 -8.83
CA GLU A 701 19.10 -1.89 -10.25
C GLU A 701 17.67 -2.39 -10.52
N ALA A 702 16.95 -1.72 -11.42
CA ALA A 702 15.61 -2.12 -11.87
C ALA A 702 15.66 -2.59 -13.33
N LEU A 703 15.17 -3.79 -13.60
CA LEU A 703 15.05 -4.35 -14.94
C LEU A 703 13.60 -4.70 -15.23
N PHE A 704 13.19 -4.57 -16.48
CA PHE A 704 11.81 -4.86 -16.88
C PHE A 704 11.73 -5.96 -17.95
N VAL A 705 10.71 -6.79 -17.82
CA VAL A 705 10.23 -7.71 -18.85
C VAL A 705 8.86 -7.17 -19.28
N GLU A 706 8.71 -6.76 -20.53
CA GLU A 706 7.48 -6.15 -21.01
C GLU A 706 6.60 -7.20 -21.71
N ASN A 707 5.54 -7.62 -21.03
CA ASN A 707 4.47 -8.45 -21.58
C ASN A 707 3.14 -7.68 -21.45
N PRO A 708 2.71 -6.95 -22.50
CA PRO A 708 1.49 -6.17 -22.44
C PRO A 708 0.27 -7.01 -22.06
N GLU A 709 -0.44 -6.58 -21.03
CA GLU A 709 -1.61 -7.28 -20.50
C GLU A 709 -2.79 -7.17 -21.47
N PRO A 710 -3.30 -8.27 -22.02
CA PRO A 710 -4.33 -8.23 -23.04
C PRO A 710 -5.68 -7.68 -22.54
N THR A 711 -5.94 -7.75 -21.23
CA THR A 711 -7.16 -7.21 -20.62
C THR A 711 -7.08 -5.71 -20.36
N SER A 712 -5.90 -5.09 -20.45
CA SER A 712 -5.69 -3.65 -20.22
C SER A 712 -5.66 -2.86 -21.52
N PRO A 713 -6.39 -1.74 -21.65
CA PRO A 713 -6.34 -0.89 -22.85
C PRO A 713 -4.94 -0.35 -23.19
N PHE A 714 -4.10 -0.17 -22.15
CA PHE A 714 -2.71 0.28 -22.28
C PHE A 714 -1.68 -0.81 -22.00
N GLY A 715 -2.10 -2.05 -21.78
CA GLY A 715 -1.22 -3.19 -21.55
C GLY A 715 -0.54 -3.19 -20.17
N THR A 716 -1.01 -2.42 -19.19
CA THR A 716 -0.38 -2.22 -17.88
C THR A 716 -0.79 -3.29 -16.87
N LYS A 717 0.05 -3.53 -15.85
CA LYS A 717 -0.21 -4.36 -14.66
C LYS A 717 0.28 -3.62 -13.41
N ALA A 718 0.11 -4.23 -12.22
CA ALA A 718 0.56 -3.67 -10.95
C ALA A 718 2.07 -3.38 -10.92
N LEU A 719 2.45 -2.24 -10.34
CA LEU A 719 3.84 -1.81 -10.18
C LEU A 719 4.13 -1.21 -8.80
N GLY A 720 3.17 -0.49 -8.21
CA GLY A 720 3.42 0.33 -7.02
C GLY A 720 3.86 -0.45 -5.78
N GLU A 721 3.29 -1.62 -5.53
CA GLU A 721 3.49 -2.43 -4.32
C GLU A 721 4.42 -3.62 -4.50
N PRO A 722 4.37 -4.37 -5.63
CA PRO A 722 5.12 -5.61 -5.80
C PRO A 722 6.62 -5.53 -5.52
N PRO A 723 7.35 -4.46 -5.88
CA PRO A 723 8.80 -4.39 -5.66
C PRO A 723 9.23 -4.45 -4.18
N ALA A 724 8.30 -4.25 -3.24
CA ALA A 724 8.59 -4.36 -1.81
C ALA A 724 8.50 -5.81 -1.28
N CYS A 725 8.04 -6.78 -2.09
CA CYS A 725 7.74 -8.14 -1.61
C CYS A 725 8.98 -9.03 -1.51
N SER A 726 9.89 -8.96 -2.47
CA SER A 726 10.98 -9.94 -2.59
C SER A 726 12.37 -9.51 -2.11
N PRO A 727 12.70 -8.25 -1.78
CA PRO A 727 14.05 -7.92 -1.32
C PRO A 727 14.44 -8.63 -0.01
N ALA A 728 13.57 -8.65 0.99
CA ALA A 728 13.85 -9.29 2.27
C ALA A 728 14.15 -10.81 2.13
N PRO A 729 13.31 -11.63 1.45
CA PRO A 729 13.63 -13.03 1.24
C PRO A 729 14.84 -13.26 0.32
N ALA A 730 15.11 -12.39 -0.66
CA ALA A 730 16.32 -12.49 -1.49
C ALA A 730 17.60 -12.28 -0.66
N ILE A 731 17.60 -11.31 0.24
CA ILE A 731 18.70 -11.07 1.19
C ILE A 731 18.85 -12.27 2.12
N ARG A 732 17.76 -12.81 2.65
CA ARG A 732 17.77 -14.03 3.49
C ARG A 732 18.37 -15.21 2.72
N SER A 733 17.96 -15.42 1.48
CA SER A 733 18.49 -16.47 0.60
C SER A 733 20.01 -16.32 0.37
N ALA A 734 20.49 -15.09 0.18
CA ALA A 734 21.91 -14.79 0.03
C ALA A 734 22.70 -15.08 1.32
N ILE A 735 22.17 -14.75 2.50
CA ILE A 735 22.77 -15.08 3.78
C ILE A 735 22.84 -16.62 3.98
N TYR A 736 21.75 -17.32 3.65
CA TYR A 736 21.71 -18.78 3.69
C TYR A 736 22.77 -19.41 2.76
N ASN A 737 22.93 -18.88 1.56
CA ASN A 737 23.98 -19.31 0.64
C ASN A 737 25.40 -19.07 1.19
N ALA A 738 25.64 -17.92 1.86
CA ALA A 738 26.95 -17.57 2.43
C ALA A 738 27.33 -18.45 3.63
N THR A 739 26.37 -18.78 4.49
CA THR A 739 26.61 -19.31 5.81
C THR A 739 26.14 -20.74 6.03
N GLY A 740 25.18 -21.22 5.21
CA GLY A 740 24.45 -22.46 5.43
C GLY A 740 23.43 -22.39 6.60
N VAL A 741 23.24 -21.21 7.20
CA VAL A 741 22.34 -21.03 8.34
C VAL A 741 21.00 -20.47 7.88
N SER A 742 19.92 -21.21 8.17
CA SER A 742 18.55 -20.76 7.92
C SER A 742 18.15 -19.68 8.93
N ILE A 743 17.64 -18.56 8.44
CA ILE A 743 17.08 -17.49 9.27
C ILE A 743 15.58 -17.47 9.06
N ASP A 744 14.82 -17.56 10.14
CA ASP A 744 13.37 -17.73 10.15
C ASP A 744 12.60 -16.45 10.53
N THR A 745 13.31 -15.35 10.77
CA THR A 745 12.71 -14.08 11.19
C THR A 745 13.33 -12.89 10.46
N THR A 746 12.53 -11.84 10.28
CA THR A 746 12.97 -10.53 9.79
C THR A 746 12.54 -9.46 10.81
N PRO A 747 13.28 -8.33 10.97
CA PRO A 747 14.54 -7.99 10.32
C PRO A 747 15.71 -8.87 10.81
N ILE A 748 16.64 -9.14 9.89
CA ILE A 748 17.83 -9.95 10.16
C ILE A 748 18.89 -9.06 10.86
N THR A 749 18.60 -8.74 12.13
CA THR A 749 19.44 -7.87 12.95
C THR A 749 20.67 -8.62 13.49
N PRO A 750 21.69 -7.90 14.00
CA PRO A 750 22.83 -8.53 14.65
C PRO A 750 22.45 -9.51 15.78
N HIS A 751 21.38 -9.26 16.54
CA HIS A 751 20.89 -10.17 17.57
C HIS A 751 20.32 -11.47 16.99
N VAL A 752 19.60 -11.38 15.88
CA VAL A 752 19.07 -12.54 15.16
C VAL A 752 20.21 -13.38 14.62
N LEU A 753 21.20 -12.75 13.97
CA LEU A 753 22.38 -13.42 13.44
C LEU A 753 23.22 -14.07 14.53
N TYR A 754 23.47 -13.37 15.64
CA TYR A 754 24.24 -13.93 16.76
C TYR A 754 23.61 -15.21 17.28
N ARG A 755 22.29 -15.21 17.52
CA ARG A 755 21.56 -16.40 17.99
C ARG A 755 21.66 -17.55 16.99
N ALA A 756 21.36 -17.29 15.72
CA ALA A 756 21.39 -18.29 14.68
C ALA A 756 22.81 -18.84 14.45
N PHE A 757 23.83 -18.00 14.43
CA PHE A 757 25.23 -18.44 14.24
C PHE A 757 25.76 -19.20 15.43
N LYS A 758 25.35 -18.85 16.65
CA LYS A 758 25.69 -19.59 17.86
C LYS A 758 25.06 -20.98 17.87
N GLU A 759 23.78 -21.08 17.55
CA GLU A 759 23.06 -22.36 17.42
C GLU A 759 23.65 -23.26 16.33
N ALA A 760 24.11 -22.67 15.23
CA ALA A 760 24.79 -23.37 14.14
C ALA A 760 26.29 -23.69 14.42
N GLY A 761 26.84 -23.25 15.56
CA GLY A 761 28.24 -23.48 15.93
C GLY A 761 29.24 -22.65 15.11
N LEU A 762 28.81 -21.56 14.47
CA LEU A 762 29.70 -20.63 13.76
C LEU A 762 30.33 -19.60 14.68
N ILE A 763 29.73 -19.34 15.84
CA ILE A 763 30.23 -18.49 16.94
C ILE A 763 30.24 -19.31 18.19
N HIS A 764 31.35 -19.22 18.93
CA HIS A 764 31.51 -19.83 20.25
C HIS A 764 31.68 -18.70 21.27
N ASP A 765 31.09 -18.87 22.49
CA ASP A 765 31.45 -18.00 23.62
C ASP A 765 32.93 -18.21 23.91
N GLU A 766 33.68 -17.13 24.05
CA GLU A 766 35.02 -17.26 24.67
C GLU A 766 34.81 -17.93 26.03
N LYS A 767 35.46 -19.07 26.25
CA LYS A 767 35.53 -19.64 27.58
C LYS A 767 36.11 -18.53 28.45
N GLU A 768 35.37 -18.09 29.47
CA GLU A 768 35.94 -17.24 30.53
C GLU A 768 37.26 -17.86 30.89
N GLY A 769 38.36 -17.15 30.65
CA GLY A 769 39.71 -17.66 30.63
C GLY A 769 40.13 -18.25 31.96
N ASP A 770 40.91 -19.31 31.86
CA ASP A 770 41.78 -19.78 32.94
C ASP A 770 42.74 -18.66 33.41
#